data_3aa8f8a02ca4faa5f8fa2a030ff7eb7e
#
_entry.id   3aa8f8a02ca4faa5f8fa2a030ff7eb7e
#
_cell.length_a   1.000
_cell.length_b   1.000
_cell.length_c   1.000
_cell.angle_alpha   90.00
_cell.angle_beta   90.00
_cell.angle_gamma   90.00
#
_symmetry.space_group_name_H-M   'P 1'
#
loop_
_entity.id
_entity.type
_entity.pdbx_description
1 polymer ?
#
loop_
_entity_poly.entity_id
_entity_poly.type
_entity_poly.pdbx_seq_one_letter_code
_entity_poly.pdbx_strand_id
1 'polypeptide(L)'
;MFKKFISIVTLPKLVPIGLFLVTFLAYGVLSPQLGFYWDDQGMSWIRYQFGTDAMRLYFSTSRPVWGELFQITTRLLPHIPVYWQLFAVFWRWVTAVLCWAVFRELWPNRERLGLTISLFFLLYPGFNLQWVSYLSSHFFIVLSFYLFSYLLMLWSFRHRKWFWPFTFLALLFSALNLWMLEYFFFLELIRPFVIIAFLKQDSSLQRLSNRRHLPVQTFLKWLPYLVIWLVDVFYRTFIFSNLAYKNTLLNDLSSRPLSAGLTLIRTVFSDLWLVSVKAWIQIFQFPSFTSGGLLTVLFYAGIVVTTGLIIILLLGRTHPDEMQSMLVRASWPVGLGFVTMLVAGGPYWLAKLDITLGFPASRFTVSFILGVSILLAGLLELFPVRLRLVFVVILVALAGGRQALWADSFRRDWNTQKAMFWQMNWRAPGLVPNTTVLMNQGPLNYYADNSLAAALNWIYDPDNRSNNIHYVLFFPTSRLDTGSVPGFEPGLSINYNYLIGKFSGNTSQTVVFYYEPPGCLRLMDPVIDSENRLIHDSTLLRDAAKLSSAAWILADPKARMPEIYDPEPVHGWCYYFEKADLARQVGNWERVVKLGDKAFSLSDYPNDPVERFVFVEGYAHSGNWERAKELAVQSYKVSPNYVGPLLCKLLDRIDNELPASDVKESSLNDLRTKFSCLP
;
A
#
# COMPACT_ATOMS: atom_id res chain seq x y z
N MET A 1 -5.70 7.89 44.73
CA MET A 1 -5.35 8.94 43.75
C MET A 1 -5.95 8.67 42.33
N PHE A 2 -5.82 7.51 41.78
CA PHE A 2 -6.36 7.17 40.42
C PHE A 2 -7.88 7.36 40.29
N LYS A 3 -8.70 6.95 41.29
CA LYS A 3 -10.15 7.17 41.31
C LYS A 3 -10.57 8.65 41.32
N LYS A 4 -9.79 9.53 41.95
CA LYS A 4 -10.07 10.97 42.03
C LYS A 4 -9.70 11.72 40.75
N PHE A 5 -8.63 11.28 40.05
CA PHE A 5 -8.26 11.86 38.74
C PHE A 5 -9.28 11.51 37.64
N ILE A 6 -9.86 10.32 37.74
CA ILE A 6 -10.84 9.79 36.77
C ILE A 6 -12.24 10.45 36.91
N SER A 7 -12.55 11.01 38.08
CA SER A 7 -13.85 11.68 38.35
C SER A 7 -13.94 13.12 37.81
N ILE A 8 -12.83 13.72 37.38
CA ILE A 8 -12.75 15.15 36.97
C ILE A 8 -12.90 15.32 35.45
N VAL A 9 -12.67 14.25 34.67
CA VAL A 9 -12.75 14.34 33.18
C VAL A 9 -14.10 13.87 32.69
N THR A 10 -14.87 14.78 32.11
CA THR A 10 -16.17 14.47 31.51
C THR A 10 -16.00 13.59 30.28
N LEU A 11 -17.01 12.73 29.97
CA LEU A 11 -17.01 11.82 28.81
C LEU A 11 -16.63 12.52 27.48
N PRO A 12 -17.11 13.72 27.16
CA PRO A 12 -16.73 14.43 25.95
C PRO A 12 -15.23 14.70 25.79
N LYS A 13 -14.47 14.77 26.89
CA LYS A 13 -13.01 14.94 26.87
C LYS A 13 -12.26 13.61 26.80
N LEU A 14 -12.86 12.54 27.30
CA LEU A 14 -12.25 11.21 27.30
C LEU A 14 -12.32 10.51 25.92
N VAL A 15 -13.40 10.70 25.17
CA VAL A 15 -13.59 10.01 23.88
C VAL A 15 -12.49 10.37 22.86
N PRO A 16 -12.14 11.64 22.61
CA PRO A 16 -11.04 11.97 21.71
C PRO A 16 -9.69 11.35 22.13
N ILE A 17 -9.40 11.35 23.44
CA ILE A 17 -8.18 10.74 23.98
C ILE A 17 -8.22 9.22 23.79
N GLY A 18 -9.33 8.58 24.10
CA GLY A 18 -9.47 7.13 23.91
C GLY A 18 -9.39 6.72 22.44
N LEU A 19 -10.01 7.48 21.54
CA LEU A 19 -9.87 7.27 20.09
C LEU A 19 -8.42 7.47 19.64
N PHE A 20 -7.68 8.46 20.20
CA PHE A 20 -6.25 8.64 19.92
C PHE A 20 -5.44 7.40 20.33
N LEU A 21 -5.64 6.92 21.55
CA LEU A 21 -4.92 5.74 22.05
C LEU A 21 -5.20 4.51 21.18
N VAL A 22 -6.45 4.26 20.82
CA VAL A 22 -6.83 3.15 19.92
C VAL A 22 -6.20 3.33 18.54
N THR A 23 -6.22 4.56 17.98
CA THR A 23 -5.60 4.86 16.69
C THR A 23 -4.09 4.59 16.73
N PHE A 24 -3.43 5.08 17.77
CA PHE A 24 -1.98 4.91 17.92
C PHE A 24 -1.59 3.44 18.09
N LEU A 25 -2.34 2.68 18.88
CA LEU A 25 -2.10 1.24 19.06
C LEU A 25 -2.26 0.47 17.74
N ALA A 26 -3.31 0.76 16.97
CA ALA A 26 -3.60 0.03 15.74
C ALA A 26 -2.68 0.42 14.57
N TYR A 27 -2.27 1.69 14.48
CA TYR A 27 -1.61 2.22 13.30
C TYR A 27 -0.26 2.90 13.56
N GLY A 28 -0.01 3.38 14.78
CA GLY A 28 1.11 4.27 15.09
C GLY A 28 2.34 3.60 15.68
N VAL A 29 2.20 2.47 16.37
CA VAL A 29 3.29 1.83 17.14
C VAL A 29 4.50 1.50 16.28
N LEU A 30 4.28 1.03 15.05
CA LEU A 30 5.35 0.66 14.13
C LEU A 30 5.79 1.79 13.19
N SER A 31 5.23 3.00 13.30
CA SER A 31 5.53 4.13 12.41
C SER A 31 7.03 4.42 12.21
N PRO A 32 7.92 4.31 13.22
CA PRO A 32 9.35 4.53 13.02
C PRO A 32 10.05 3.46 12.16
N GLN A 33 9.42 2.30 11.97
CA GLN A 33 9.97 1.17 11.22
C GLN A 33 9.34 1.01 9.83
N LEU A 34 8.43 1.92 9.46
CA LEU A 34 7.72 1.91 8.19
C LEU A 34 8.37 2.84 7.17
N GLY A 35 8.25 2.49 5.90
CA GLY A 35 8.81 3.22 4.78
C GLY A 35 7.79 3.96 3.93
N PHE A 36 8.18 4.19 2.67
CA PHE A 36 7.29 4.62 1.61
C PHE A 36 6.94 3.41 0.74
N TYR A 37 5.67 3.29 0.41
CA TYR A 37 5.11 2.17 -0.33
C TYR A 37 4.40 2.66 -1.57
N TRP A 38 4.40 1.88 -2.64
CA TRP A 38 3.65 2.12 -3.85
C TRP A 38 3.72 3.58 -4.34
N ASP A 39 2.56 4.27 -4.43
CA ASP A 39 2.48 5.66 -4.89
C ASP A 39 3.30 6.64 -4.04
N ASP A 40 3.47 6.37 -2.73
CA ASP A 40 4.24 7.22 -1.84
C ASP A 40 5.70 7.37 -2.30
N GLN A 41 6.27 6.31 -2.86
CA GLN A 41 7.64 6.31 -3.36
C GLN A 41 7.78 7.23 -4.56
N GLY A 42 6.83 7.15 -5.51
CA GLY A 42 6.78 8.04 -6.65
C GLY A 42 6.57 9.51 -6.25
N MET A 43 5.67 9.77 -5.31
CA MET A 43 5.39 11.13 -4.80
C MET A 43 6.58 11.71 -4.04
N SER A 44 7.25 10.91 -3.21
CA SER A 44 8.45 11.32 -2.49
C SER A 44 9.59 11.66 -3.45
N TRP A 45 9.77 10.85 -4.50
CA TRP A 45 10.75 11.09 -5.56
C TRP A 45 10.44 12.34 -6.39
N ILE A 46 9.17 12.57 -6.79
CA ILE A 46 8.74 13.81 -7.48
C ILE A 46 9.14 15.02 -6.65
N ARG A 47 8.82 15.02 -5.36
CA ARG A 47 9.20 16.10 -4.45
C ARG A 47 10.71 16.31 -4.39
N TYR A 48 11.49 15.22 -4.30
CA TYR A 48 12.94 15.26 -4.22
C TYR A 48 13.56 15.80 -5.51
N GLN A 49 13.17 15.26 -6.66
CA GLN A 49 13.79 15.58 -7.95
C GLN A 49 13.28 16.88 -8.55
N PHE A 50 11.97 17.16 -8.48
CA PHE A 50 11.34 18.28 -9.20
C PHE A 50 10.78 19.35 -8.27
N GLY A 51 10.86 19.17 -6.96
CA GLY A 51 10.32 20.10 -5.99
C GLY A 51 8.81 19.95 -5.73
N THR A 52 8.32 20.72 -4.74
CA THR A 52 6.92 20.62 -4.29
C THR A 52 5.90 21.12 -5.31
N ASP A 53 6.30 22.04 -6.18
CA ASP A 53 5.42 22.63 -7.20
C ASP A 53 5.05 21.61 -8.29
N ALA A 54 5.89 20.60 -8.49
CA ALA A 54 5.63 19.50 -9.42
C ALA A 54 4.40 18.64 -9.03
N MET A 55 3.97 18.68 -7.78
CA MET A 55 2.74 18.00 -7.34
C MET A 55 1.50 18.55 -8.04
N ARG A 56 1.41 19.86 -8.26
CA ARG A 56 0.32 20.47 -9.03
C ARG A 56 0.31 19.98 -10.47
N LEU A 57 1.48 19.92 -11.09
CA LEU A 57 1.62 19.44 -12.47
C LEU A 57 1.21 17.96 -12.58
N TYR A 58 1.66 17.13 -11.66
CA TYR A 58 1.33 15.71 -11.64
C TYR A 58 -0.18 15.44 -11.55
N PHE A 59 -0.89 16.17 -10.70
CA PHE A 59 -2.33 16.03 -10.53
C PHE A 59 -3.20 16.86 -11.48
N SER A 60 -2.60 17.72 -12.32
CA SER A 60 -3.33 18.69 -13.17
C SER A 60 -4.33 18.03 -14.13
N THR A 61 -4.04 16.84 -14.63
CA THR A 61 -4.86 16.11 -15.60
C THR A 61 -5.92 15.20 -14.96
N SER A 62 -5.83 14.98 -13.65
CA SER A 62 -6.72 14.05 -12.94
C SER A 62 -7.49 14.71 -11.80
N ARG A 63 -6.81 15.41 -10.90
CA ARG A 63 -7.36 15.99 -9.67
C ARG A 63 -6.65 17.31 -9.31
N PRO A 64 -6.84 18.41 -10.06
CA PRO A 64 -6.05 19.64 -9.90
C PRO A 64 -6.13 20.23 -8.48
N VAL A 65 -7.32 20.27 -7.87
CA VAL A 65 -7.50 20.83 -6.51
C VAL A 65 -6.83 19.90 -5.44
N TRP A 66 -6.81 18.61 -5.67
CA TRP A 66 -6.10 17.67 -4.80
C TRP A 66 -4.58 17.86 -4.90
N GLY A 67 -4.06 18.20 -6.08
CA GLY A 67 -2.67 18.57 -6.30
C GLY A 67 -2.21 19.76 -5.45
N GLU A 68 -3.07 20.77 -5.23
CA GLU A 68 -2.80 21.88 -4.31
C GLU A 68 -2.60 21.39 -2.87
N LEU A 69 -3.45 20.46 -2.42
CA LEU A 69 -3.31 19.87 -1.09
C LEU A 69 -1.98 19.12 -0.95
N PHE A 70 -1.59 18.32 -1.96
CA PHE A 70 -0.29 17.65 -1.98
C PHE A 70 0.88 18.64 -1.97
N GLN A 71 0.80 19.73 -2.71
CA GLN A 71 1.81 20.78 -2.69
C GLN A 71 1.98 21.38 -1.29
N ILE A 72 0.88 21.72 -0.62
CA ILE A 72 0.91 22.29 0.73
C ILE A 72 1.54 21.31 1.72
N THR A 73 1.07 20.05 1.73
CA THR A 73 1.55 19.06 2.69
C THR A 73 3.01 18.67 2.46
N THR A 74 3.45 18.58 1.20
CA THR A 74 4.86 18.31 0.87
C THR A 74 5.80 19.49 1.17
N ARG A 75 5.30 20.71 1.24
CA ARG A 75 6.07 21.87 1.78
C ARG A 75 6.23 21.80 3.29
N LEU A 76 5.21 21.32 3.99
CA LEU A 76 5.19 21.29 5.46
C LEU A 76 5.99 20.11 6.02
N LEU A 77 5.94 18.93 5.38
CA LEU A 77 6.54 17.71 5.87
C LEU A 77 7.83 17.39 5.11
N PRO A 78 8.88 16.86 5.77
CA PRO A 78 10.07 16.38 5.10
C PRO A 78 9.79 15.08 4.33
N HIS A 79 10.71 14.67 3.44
CA HIS A 79 10.63 13.40 2.70
C HIS A 79 11.18 12.21 3.51
N ILE A 80 10.84 12.16 4.78
CA ILE A 80 11.22 11.11 5.73
C ILE A 80 9.96 10.34 6.12
N PRO A 81 9.92 9.00 5.97
CA PRO A 81 8.69 8.21 6.11
C PRO A 81 7.95 8.40 7.44
N VAL A 82 8.66 8.44 8.56
CA VAL A 82 8.04 8.51 9.89
C VAL A 82 7.11 9.71 10.06
N TYR A 83 7.45 10.87 9.50
CA TYR A 83 6.60 12.05 9.59
C TYR A 83 5.28 11.86 8.81
N TRP A 84 5.33 11.21 7.65
CA TRP A 84 4.16 10.91 6.85
C TRP A 84 3.29 9.83 7.50
N GLN A 85 3.92 8.81 8.08
CA GLN A 85 3.20 7.77 8.82
C GLN A 85 2.45 8.37 10.02
N LEU A 86 3.10 9.22 10.82
CA LEU A 86 2.46 9.91 11.94
C LEU A 86 1.38 10.90 11.49
N PHE A 87 1.58 11.58 10.36
CA PHE A 87 0.59 12.47 9.76
C PHE A 87 -0.66 11.70 9.30
N ALA A 88 -0.48 10.52 8.71
CA ALA A 88 -1.59 9.65 8.34
C ALA A 88 -2.36 9.12 9.57
N VAL A 89 -1.66 8.76 10.65
CA VAL A 89 -2.26 8.39 11.95
C VAL A 89 -3.05 9.55 12.55
N PHE A 90 -2.51 10.76 12.51
CA PHE A 90 -3.18 11.97 13.00
C PHE A 90 -4.50 12.23 12.26
N TRP A 91 -4.50 12.20 10.92
CA TRP A 91 -5.73 12.45 10.16
C TRP A 91 -6.74 11.32 10.29
N ARG A 92 -6.31 10.08 10.47
CA ARG A 92 -7.19 8.96 10.81
C ARG A 92 -7.92 9.21 12.13
N TRP A 93 -7.19 9.65 13.16
CA TRP A 93 -7.75 10.03 14.44
C TRP A 93 -8.72 11.22 14.34
N VAL A 94 -8.32 12.32 13.68
CA VAL A 94 -9.18 13.50 13.48
C VAL A 94 -10.49 13.11 12.82
N THR A 95 -10.43 12.29 11.77
CA THR A 95 -11.63 11.83 11.06
C THR A 95 -12.55 11.00 11.96
N ALA A 96 -11.99 10.15 12.82
CA ALA A 96 -12.78 9.36 13.79
C ALA A 96 -13.42 10.25 14.86
N VAL A 97 -12.72 11.28 15.34
CA VAL A 97 -13.28 12.27 16.28
C VAL A 97 -14.40 13.08 15.62
N LEU A 98 -14.24 13.50 14.37
CA LEU A 98 -15.30 14.18 13.62
C LEU A 98 -16.51 13.26 13.39
N CYS A 99 -16.29 12.01 13.06
CA CYS A 99 -17.36 11.01 12.96
C CYS A 99 -18.15 10.92 14.28
N TRP A 100 -17.45 10.76 15.41
CA TRP A 100 -18.10 10.77 16.73
C TRP A 100 -18.87 12.06 17.00
N ALA A 101 -18.28 13.23 16.68
CA ALA A 101 -18.93 14.51 16.90
C ALA A 101 -20.22 14.66 16.10
N VAL A 102 -20.20 14.24 14.82
CA VAL A 102 -21.41 14.24 13.96
C VAL A 102 -22.53 13.40 14.56
N PHE A 103 -22.23 12.16 14.98
CA PHE A 103 -23.26 11.26 15.53
C PHE A 103 -23.70 11.65 16.94
N ARG A 104 -22.83 12.27 17.73
CA ARG A 104 -23.20 12.89 19.01
C ARG A 104 -24.20 14.05 18.80
N GLU A 105 -23.98 14.89 17.80
CA GLU A 105 -24.91 15.96 17.47
C GLU A 105 -26.21 15.43 16.84
N LEU A 106 -26.11 14.39 16.02
CA LEU A 106 -27.28 13.78 15.37
C LEU A 106 -28.15 13.00 16.39
N TRP A 107 -27.56 12.28 17.34
CA TRP A 107 -28.26 11.45 18.32
C TRP A 107 -27.73 11.70 19.75
N PRO A 108 -28.03 12.87 20.35
CA PRO A 108 -27.45 13.27 21.64
C PRO A 108 -27.79 12.33 22.81
N ASN A 109 -28.97 11.67 22.76
CA ASN A 109 -29.41 10.71 23.79
C ASN A 109 -28.91 9.27 23.53
N ARG A 110 -28.00 9.06 22.57
CA ARG A 110 -27.50 7.75 22.16
C ARG A 110 -25.96 7.77 22.05
N GLU A 111 -25.29 8.17 23.14
CA GLU A 111 -23.85 8.33 23.19
C GLU A 111 -23.10 7.04 22.84
N ARG A 112 -23.62 5.88 23.28
CA ARG A 112 -23.05 4.56 22.97
C ARG A 112 -23.05 4.25 21.49
N LEU A 113 -24.16 4.56 20.81
CA LEU A 113 -24.28 4.34 19.38
C LEU A 113 -23.24 5.19 18.62
N GLY A 114 -23.16 6.49 18.93
CA GLY A 114 -22.18 7.40 18.30
C GLY A 114 -20.73 6.94 18.49
N LEU A 115 -20.39 6.51 19.71
CA LEU A 115 -19.06 5.97 20.01
C LEU A 115 -18.79 4.65 19.27
N THR A 116 -19.77 3.73 19.23
CA THR A 116 -19.66 2.45 18.51
C THR A 116 -19.44 2.66 17.02
N ILE A 117 -20.23 3.56 16.39
CA ILE A 117 -20.04 3.92 14.97
C ILE A 117 -18.60 4.40 14.74
N SER A 118 -18.09 5.28 15.61
CA SER A 118 -16.75 5.86 15.46
C SER A 118 -15.65 4.83 15.65
N LEU A 119 -15.82 3.85 16.54
CA LEU A 119 -14.87 2.76 16.73
C LEU A 119 -14.82 1.82 15.53
N PHE A 120 -15.99 1.45 14.98
CA PHE A 120 -16.06 0.66 13.75
C PHE A 120 -15.50 1.41 12.55
N PHE A 121 -15.77 2.71 12.45
CA PHE A 121 -15.21 3.60 11.45
C PHE A 121 -13.67 3.65 11.55
N LEU A 122 -13.15 3.84 12.75
CA LEU A 122 -11.71 3.95 13.02
C LEU A 122 -10.96 2.69 12.60
N LEU A 123 -11.47 1.52 12.98
CA LEU A 123 -10.78 0.23 12.82
C LEU A 123 -11.35 -0.64 11.70
N TYR A 124 -12.07 -0.05 10.76
CA TYR A 124 -12.65 -0.78 9.63
C TYR A 124 -11.62 -1.66 8.92
N PRO A 125 -11.83 -2.99 8.87
CA PRO A 125 -10.81 -3.92 8.39
C PRO A 125 -10.76 -4.07 6.86
N GLY A 126 -11.67 -3.46 6.11
CA GLY A 126 -11.66 -3.49 4.65
C GLY A 126 -10.63 -2.55 4.01
N PHE A 127 -10.09 -1.57 4.75
CA PHE A 127 -9.12 -0.61 4.27
C PHE A 127 -7.74 -0.90 4.86
N ASN A 128 -6.85 -1.48 4.07
CA ASN A 128 -5.49 -1.88 4.48
C ASN A 128 -4.37 -1.01 3.89
N LEU A 129 -4.70 0.14 3.26
CA LEU A 129 -3.72 1.08 2.71
C LEU A 129 -3.32 2.20 3.68
N GLN A 130 -3.55 2.05 4.97
CA GLN A 130 -3.21 3.09 5.96
C GLN A 130 -1.75 3.52 5.88
N TRP A 131 -0.84 2.57 5.59
CA TRP A 131 0.62 2.77 5.59
C TRP A 131 1.18 3.24 4.24
N VAL A 132 0.36 3.34 3.20
CA VAL A 132 0.63 4.18 2.02
C VAL A 132 0.31 5.61 2.47
N SER A 133 1.25 6.22 3.16
CA SER A 133 1.03 7.32 4.08
C SER A 133 0.70 8.66 3.41
N TYR A 134 1.31 8.98 2.26
CA TYR A 134 0.92 10.13 1.45
C TYR A 134 -0.54 10.00 1.03
N LEU A 135 -0.88 8.87 0.41
CA LEU A 135 -2.20 8.66 -0.15
C LEU A 135 -3.28 8.60 0.95
N SER A 136 -3.05 7.80 2.00
CA SER A 136 -4.02 7.62 3.07
C SER A 136 -4.28 8.90 3.86
N SER A 137 -3.24 9.69 4.17
CA SER A 137 -3.41 10.98 4.85
C SER A 137 -4.34 11.90 4.07
N HIS A 138 -4.17 11.98 2.75
CA HIS A 138 -5.00 12.84 1.89
C HIS A 138 -6.43 12.32 1.76
N PHE A 139 -6.66 11.00 1.76
CA PHE A 139 -8.03 10.45 1.84
C PHE A 139 -8.72 10.86 3.13
N PHE A 140 -8.04 10.79 4.26
CA PHE A 140 -8.63 11.16 5.55
C PHE A 140 -8.75 12.67 5.75
N ILE A 141 -7.90 13.50 5.14
CA ILE A 141 -8.10 14.96 5.09
C ILE A 141 -9.42 15.29 4.38
N VAL A 142 -9.62 14.75 3.18
CA VAL A 142 -10.83 15.01 2.38
C VAL A 142 -12.08 14.46 3.08
N LEU A 143 -12.00 13.27 3.66
CA LEU A 143 -13.09 12.69 4.45
C LEU A 143 -13.37 13.51 5.74
N SER A 144 -12.34 14.13 6.31
CA SER A 144 -12.50 15.06 7.44
C SER A 144 -13.26 16.32 7.01
N PHE A 145 -13.00 16.86 5.83
CA PHE A 145 -13.77 17.99 5.29
C PHE A 145 -15.24 17.62 5.08
N TYR A 146 -15.50 16.43 4.55
CA TYR A 146 -16.85 15.91 4.42
C TYR A 146 -17.59 15.86 5.78
N LEU A 147 -17.00 15.20 6.79
CA LEU A 147 -17.60 15.07 8.12
C LEU A 147 -17.72 16.42 8.84
N PHE A 148 -16.74 17.30 8.69
CA PHE A 148 -16.76 18.63 9.28
C PHE A 148 -17.87 19.51 8.66
N SER A 149 -18.09 19.38 7.35
CA SER A 149 -19.23 20.02 6.68
C SER A 149 -20.57 19.57 7.29
N TYR A 150 -20.74 18.28 7.61
CA TYR A 150 -21.94 17.78 8.28
C TYR A 150 -22.07 18.31 9.70
N LEU A 151 -20.99 18.34 10.45
CA LEU A 151 -20.99 18.88 11.81
C LEU A 151 -21.40 20.36 11.85
N LEU A 152 -20.81 21.17 10.96
CA LEU A 152 -21.14 22.59 10.83
C LEU A 152 -22.61 22.80 10.39
N MET A 153 -23.13 21.96 9.48
CA MET A 153 -24.53 21.97 9.09
C MET A 153 -25.45 21.71 10.29
N LEU A 154 -25.14 20.70 11.12
CA LEU A 154 -25.95 20.39 12.32
C LEU A 154 -25.86 21.53 13.34
N TRP A 155 -24.68 22.11 13.53
CA TRP A 155 -24.52 23.29 14.40
C TRP A 155 -25.26 24.51 13.89
N SER A 156 -25.32 24.76 12.58
CA SER A 156 -26.10 25.85 12.02
C SER A 156 -27.57 25.75 12.36
N PHE A 157 -28.12 24.53 12.35
CA PHE A 157 -29.53 24.30 12.70
C PHE A 157 -29.80 24.48 14.21
N ARG A 158 -28.82 24.14 15.06
CA ARG A 158 -28.95 24.21 16.53
C ARG A 158 -28.71 25.64 17.07
N HIS A 159 -27.77 26.38 16.49
CA HIS A 159 -27.35 27.69 16.93
C HIS A 159 -27.84 28.80 15.99
N ARG A 160 -29.09 29.23 16.10
CA ARG A 160 -29.70 30.25 15.19
C ARG A 160 -28.87 31.54 15.02
N LYS A 161 -28.18 32.02 16.08
CA LYS A 161 -27.35 33.23 16.02
C LYS A 161 -26.15 33.04 15.06
N TRP A 162 -25.64 31.82 14.91
CA TRP A 162 -24.49 31.45 14.09
C TRP A 162 -24.90 30.70 12.82
N PHE A 163 -26.17 30.76 12.43
CA PHE A 163 -26.72 30.03 11.27
C PHE A 163 -25.91 30.31 10.00
N TRP A 164 -25.73 31.58 9.63
CA TRP A 164 -25.07 31.95 8.39
C TRP A 164 -23.59 31.62 8.37
N PRO A 165 -22.76 31.98 9.38
CA PRO A 165 -21.35 31.57 9.41
C PRO A 165 -21.14 30.07 9.33
N PHE A 166 -21.89 29.29 10.10
CA PHE A 166 -21.76 27.84 10.06
C PHE A 166 -22.25 27.24 8.74
N THR A 167 -23.33 27.77 8.16
CA THR A 167 -23.80 27.32 6.84
C THR A 167 -22.76 27.64 5.77
N PHE A 168 -22.19 28.84 5.74
CA PHE A 168 -21.16 29.22 4.78
C PHE A 168 -19.93 28.29 4.88
N LEU A 169 -19.42 28.06 6.09
CA LEU A 169 -18.29 27.15 6.30
C LEU A 169 -18.66 25.70 5.91
N ALA A 170 -19.88 25.25 6.22
CA ALA A 170 -20.35 23.92 5.82
C ALA A 170 -20.38 23.75 4.29
N LEU A 171 -20.83 24.78 3.56
CA LEU A 171 -20.83 24.79 2.09
C LEU A 171 -19.41 24.82 1.53
N LEU A 172 -18.50 25.59 2.14
CA LEU A 172 -17.09 25.64 1.74
C LEU A 172 -16.43 24.26 1.87
N PHE A 173 -16.59 23.60 3.02
CA PHE A 173 -16.00 22.26 3.23
C PHE A 173 -16.68 21.19 2.37
N SER A 174 -17.97 21.30 2.05
CA SER A 174 -18.64 20.46 1.05
C SER A 174 -18.03 20.64 -0.34
N ALA A 175 -17.82 21.87 -0.78
CA ALA A 175 -17.16 22.18 -2.05
C ALA A 175 -15.72 21.63 -2.10
N LEU A 176 -14.92 21.86 -1.06
CA LEU A 176 -13.55 21.34 -0.99
C LEU A 176 -13.51 19.81 -1.09
N ASN A 177 -14.41 19.11 -0.38
CA ASN A 177 -14.52 17.66 -0.49
C ASN A 177 -14.83 17.21 -1.93
N LEU A 178 -15.82 17.81 -2.58
CA LEU A 178 -16.27 17.42 -3.92
C LEU A 178 -15.20 17.65 -4.99
N TRP A 179 -14.55 18.82 -4.98
CA TRP A 179 -13.55 19.15 -5.99
C TRP A 179 -12.20 18.46 -5.80
N MET A 180 -11.86 18.04 -4.57
CA MET A 180 -10.59 17.34 -4.32
C MET A 180 -10.62 15.88 -4.78
N LEU A 181 -11.66 15.12 -4.41
CA LEU A 181 -11.65 13.67 -4.61
C LEU A 181 -13.06 13.13 -4.90
N GLU A 182 -13.21 12.45 -6.03
CA GLU A 182 -14.48 11.87 -6.48
C GLU A 182 -14.98 10.69 -5.63
N TYR A 183 -14.14 10.11 -4.79
CA TYR A 183 -14.52 8.92 -3.98
C TYR A 183 -15.71 9.17 -3.06
N PHE A 184 -15.87 10.39 -2.57
CA PHE A 184 -16.94 10.77 -1.65
C PHE A 184 -18.09 11.54 -2.32
N PHE A 185 -18.06 11.66 -3.64
CA PHE A 185 -18.97 12.47 -4.43
C PHE A 185 -20.45 12.15 -4.17
N PHE A 186 -20.83 10.87 -4.24
CA PHE A 186 -22.23 10.48 -4.03
C PHE A 186 -22.62 10.43 -2.54
N LEU A 187 -21.68 10.46 -1.60
CA LEU A 187 -22.00 10.53 -0.18
C LEU A 187 -22.74 11.83 0.21
N GLU A 188 -22.61 12.89 -0.59
CA GLU A 188 -23.40 14.11 -0.41
C GLU A 188 -24.91 13.86 -0.48
N LEU A 189 -25.36 12.84 -1.20
CA LEU A 189 -26.76 12.48 -1.34
C LEU A 189 -27.39 11.89 -0.06
N ILE A 190 -26.60 11.59 0.98
CA ILE A 190 -27.17 11.18 2.28
C ILE A 190 -27.64 12.37 3.14
N ARG A 191 -27.27 13.63 2.80
CA ARG A 191 -27.63 14.83 3.59
C ARG A 191 -29.13 14.94 3.90
N PRO A 192 -30.06 14.75 2.96
CA PRO A 192 -31.50 14.84 3.28
C PRO A 192 -31.93 13.84 4.36
N PHE A 193 -31.33 12.62 4.37
CA PHE A 193 -31.64 11.63 5.40
C PHE A 193 -31.12 12.05 6.78
N VAL A 194 -29.93 12.65 6.84
CA VAL A 194 -29.36 13.20 8.08
C VAL A 194 -30.19 14.40 8.56
N ILE A 195 -30.62 15.28 7.66
CA ILE A 195 -31.51 16.41 8.00
C ILE A 195 -32.83 15.91 8.54
N ILE A 196 -33.46 14.89 7.92
CA ILE A 196 -34.71 14.29 8.42
C ILE A 196 -34.49 13.67 9.81
N ALA A 197 -33.39 12.96 10.02
CA ALA A 197 -33.09 12.37 11.33
C ALA A 197 -32.96 13.45 12.40
N PHE A 198 -32.29 14.55 12.10
CA PHE A 198 -32.13 15.69 13.02
C PHE A 198 -33.50 16.37 13.32
N LEU A 199 -34.26 16.67 12.29
CA LEU A 199 -35.58 17.34 12.45
C LEU A 199 -36.59 16.50 13.23
N LYS A 200 -36.52 15.17 13.14
CA LYS A 200 -37.40 14.26 13.90
C LYS A 200 -37.07 14.23 15.40
N GLN A 201 -35.85 14.58 15.80
CA GLN A 201 -35.39 14.55 17.20
C GLN A 201 -35.63 15.88 17.92
N ASP A 202 -35.64 16.99 17.21
CA ASP A 202 -35.81 18.32 17.82
C ASP A 202 -37.27 18.56 18.19
N SER A 203 -37.61 18.36 19.48
CA SER A 203 -38.92 18.57 20.03
C SER A 203 -39.40 20.02 19.89
N SER A 204 -38.52 21.00 19.81
CA SER A 204 -38.85 22.42 19.61
C SER A 204 -39.31 22.67 18.17
N LEU A 205 -38.76 21.96 17.22
CA LEU A 205 -39.15 22.00 15.81
C LEU A 205 -40.37 21.10 15.52
N GLN A 206 -40.57 20.04 16.29
CA GLN A 206 -41.78 19.19 16.18
C GLN A 206 -43.07 19.94 16.48
N ARG A 207 -43.09 20.91 17.41
CA ARG A 207 -44.24 21.74 17.74
C ARG A 207 -44.61 22.72 16.62
N LEU A 208 -43.64 23.12 15.81
CA LEU A 208 -43.83 24.05 14.68
C LEU A 208 -44.03 23.34 13.33
N SER A 209 -43.71 22.06 13.23
CA SER A 209 -43.78 21.28 12.00
C SER A 209 -44.96 20.31 12.05
N ASN A 210 -46.06 20.71 11.43
CA ASN A 210 -47.05 19.75 10.96
C ASN A 210 -46.35 18.69 10.11
N ARG A 211 -46.57 17.38 10.30
CA ARG A 211 -45.89 16.27 9.56
C ARG A 211 -45.89 16.46 8.03
N ARG A 212 -46.85 17.22 7.50
CA ARG A 212 -47.00 17.58 6.07
C ARG A 212 -45.88 18.48 5.54
N HIS A 213 -45.17 19.27 6.39
CA HIS A 213 -44.12 20.21 5.97
C HIS A 213 -42.71 19.65 6.09
N LEU A 214 -42.51 18.45 6.65
CA LEU A 214 -41.19 17.85 6.83
C LEU A 214 -40.39 17.68 5.50
N PRO A 215 -40.99 17.19 4.39
CA PRO A 215 -40.29 17.08 3.12
C PRO A 215 -39.83 18.44 2.58
N VAL A 216 -40.66 19.45 2.65
CA VAL A 216 -40.37 20.80 2.17
C VAL A 216 -39.26 21.44 2.99
N GLN A 217 -39.29 21.33 4.31
CA GLN A 217 -38.24 21.84 5.19
C GLN A 217 -36.93 21.13 4.96
N THR A 218 -36.93 19.82 4.76
CA THR A 218 -35.74 19.03 4.42
C THR A 218 -35.15 19.50 3.10
N PHE A 219 -35.97 19.66 2.07
CA PHE A 219 -35.54 20.13 0.77
C PHE A 219 -34.90 21.52 0.82
N LEU A 220 -35.57 22.50 1.48
CA LEU A 220 -35.06 23.85 1.62
C LEU A 220 -33.72 23.92 2.37
N LYS A 221 -33.54 23.06 3.39
CA LYS A 221 -32.25 22.99 4.13
C LYS A 221 -31.18 22.26 3.34
N TRP A 222 -31.54 21.33 2.47
CA TRP A 222 -30.63 20.60 1.61
C TRP A 222 -30.24 21.38 0.35
N LEU A 223 -31.12 22.23 -0.16
CA LEU A 223 -31.00 22.95 -1.44
C LEU A 223 -29.63 23.62 -1.65
N PRO A 224 -29.02 24.35 -0.70
CA PRO A 224 -27.71 24.96 -0.90
C PRO A 224 -26.60 23.94 -1.18
N TYR A 225 -26.62 22.81 -0.53
CA TYR A 225 -25.66 21.70 -0.73
C TYR A 225 -25.90 20.99 -2.06
N LEU A 226 -27.18 20.79 -2.42
CA LEU A 226 -27.56 20.21 -3.71
C LEU A 226 -27.06 21.10 -4.87
N VAL A 227 -27.15 22.42 -4.74
CA VAL A 227 -26.63 23.35 -5.76
C VAL A 227 -25.12 23.19 -5.93
N ILE A 228 -24.34 23.11 -4.84
CA ILE A 228 -22.88 22.88 -4.91
C ILE A 228 -22.60 21.53 -5.59
N TRP A 229 -23.33 20.48 -5.23
CA TRP A 229 -23.18 19.16 -5.84
C TRP A 229 -23.50 19.17 -7.34
N LEU A 230 -24.58 19.86 -7.76
CA LEU A 230 -24.93 20.03 -9.18
C LEU A 230 -23.89 20.86 -9.95
N VAL A 231 -23.31 21.87 -9.33
CA VAL A 231 -22.21 22.66 -9.93
C VAL A 231 -20.98 21.76 -10.15
N ASP A 232 -20.64 20.86 -9.22
CA ASP A 232 -19.54 19.92 -9.42
C ASP A 232 -19.87 18.87 -10.49
N VAL A 233 -21.13 18.37 -10.55
CA VAL A 233 -21.60 17.51 -11.66
C VAL A 233 -21.39 18.21 -13.00
N PHE A 234 -21.84 19.46 -13.11
CA PHE A 234 -21.69 20.24 -14.34
C PHE A 234 -20.20 20.42 -14.71
N TYR A 235 -19.37 20.79 -13.74
CA TYR A 235 -17.93 20.97 -13.93
C TYR A 235 -17.25 19.70 -14.45
N ARG A 236 -17.52 18.54 -13.80
CA ARG A 236 -16.96 17.24 -14.18
C ARG A 236 -17.48 16.68 -15.50
N THR A 237 -18.68 17.08 -15.90
CA THR A 237 -19.32 16.56 -17.13
C THR A 237 -18.94 17.40 -18.36
N PHE A 238 -18.89 18.73 -18.21
CA PHE A 238 -18.80 19.65 -19.37
C PHE A 238 -17.49 20.44 -19.44
N ILE A 239 -16.78 20.63 -18.31
CA ILE A 239 -15.59 21.49 -18.26
C ILE A 239 -14.30 20.68 -18.11
N PHE A 240 -14.29 19.71 -17.21
CA PHE A 240 -13.10 18.95 -16.85
C PHE A 240 -13.23 17.47 -17.22
N SER A 241 -12.45 17.03 -18.22
CA SER A 241 -12.36 15.60 -18.55
C SER A 241 -11.23 14.94 -17.75
N ASN A 242 -11.57 14.03 -16.87
CA ASN A 242 -10.58 13.22 -16.16
C ASN A 242 -9.97 12.18 -17.11
N LEU A 243 -8.66 12.27 -17.35
CA LEU A 243 -7.95 11.37 -18.24
C LEU A 243 -7.70 9.99 -17.60
N ALA A 244 -7.70 9.92 -16.26
CA ALA A 244 -7.41 8.67 -15.53
C ALA A 244 -8.62 7.73 -15.44
N TYR A 245 -9.84 8.27 -15.33
CA TYR A 245 -11.05 7.46 -15.16
C TYR A 245 -12.15 7.91 -16.12
N LYS A 246 -12.60 6.98 -16.97
CA LYS A 246 -13.70 7.21 -17.92
C LYS A 246 -14.98 6.54 -17.43
N ASN A 247 -16.11 7.21 -17.58
CA ASN A 247 -17.43 6.66 -17.27
C ASN A 247 -17.88 5.67 -18.36
N THR A 248 -17.53 4.40 -18.21
CA THR A 248 -17.81 3.36 -19.20
C THR A 248 -19.20 2.72 -19.04
N LEU A 249 -19.76 2.74 -17.82
CA LEU A 249 -21.06 2.12 -17.53
C LEU A 249 -22.21 2.72 -18.34
N LEU A 250 -22.23 4.04 -18.52
CA LEU A 250 -23.31 4.73 -19.26
C LEU A 250 -23.34 4.30 -20.74
N ASN A 251 -22.17 4.08 -21.35
CA ASN A 251 -22.08 3.59 -22.72
C ASN A 251 -22.62 2.16 -22.84
N ASP A 252 -22.35 1.31 -21.84
CA ASP A 252 -22.84 -0.07 -21.87
C ASP A 252 -24.35 -0.14 -21.60
N LEU A 253 -24.85 0.67 -20.68
CA LEU A 253 -26.31 0.75 -20.44
C LEU A 253 -27.07 1.27 -21.65
N SER A 254 -26.48 2.15 -22.46
CA SER A 254 -27.08 2.63 -23.71
C SER A 254 -27.04 1.59 -24.82
N SER A 255 -25.98 0.78 -24.91
CA SER A 255 -25.78 -0.22 -25.96
C SER A 255 -26.45 -1.57 -25.66
N ARG A 256 -26.41 -2.00 -24.38
CA ARG A 256 -26.92 -3.32 -23.92
C ARG A 256 -27.61 -3.22 -22.55
N PRO A 257 -28.79 -2.56 -22.44
CA PRO A 257 -29.39 -2.15 -21.16
C PRO A 257 -29.68 -3.31 -20.21
N LEU A 258 -30.21 -4.44 -20.70
CA LEU A 258 -30.55 -5.59 -19.84
C LEU A 258 -29.31 -6.30 -19.29
N SER A 259 -28.35 -6.62 -20.12
CA SER A 259 -27.14 -7.32 -19.67
C SER A 259 -26.27 -6.43 -18.77
N ALA A 260 -26.10 -5.16 -19.12
CA ALA A 260 -25.36 -4.21 -18.30
C ALA A 260 -26.07 -3.93 -16.95
N GLY A 261 -27.41 -3.84 -16.96
CA GLY A 261 -28.20 -3.67 -15.74
C GLY A 261 -28.10 -4.88 -14.81
N LEU A 262 -28.23 -6.10 -15.32
CA LEU A 262 -28.06 -7.32 -14.52
C LEU A 262 -26.63 -7.47 -13.96
N THR A 263 -25.63 -7.15 -14.77
CA THR A 263 -24.22 -7.14 -14.31
C THR A 263 -24.02 -6.12 -13.20
N LEU A 264 -24.55 -4.89 -13.36
CA LEU A 264 -24.49 -3.86 -12.34
C LEU A 264 -25.13 -4.33 -11.02
N ILE A 265 -26.33 -4.88 -11.07
CA ILE A 265 -27.03 -5.39 -9.87
C ILE A 265 -26.16 -6.46 -9.18
N ARG A 266 -25.62 -7.41 -9.94
CA ARG A 266 -24.74 -8.45 -9.39
C ARG A 266 -23.48 -7.86 -8.75
N THR A 267 -22.84 -6.89 -9.41
CA THR A 267 -21.64 -6.19 -8.88
C THR A 267 -21.97 -5.45 -7.60
N VAL A 268 -23.07 -4.69 -7.56
CA VAL A 268 -23.52 -3.97 -6.35
C VAL A 268 -23.70 -4.92 -5.17
N PHE A 269 -24.42 -6.05 -5.35
CA PHE A 269 -24.61 -7.01 -4.27
C PHE A 269 -23.29 -7.67 -3.84
N SER A 270 -22.43 -8.04 -4.78
CA SER A 270 -21.10 -8.59 -4.49
C SER A 270 -20.25 -7.64 -3.68
N ASP A 271 -20.20 -6.36 -4.08
CA ASP A 271 -19.39 -5.34 -3.43
C ASP A 271 -19.94 -4.99 -2.03
N LEU A 272 -21.26 -4.85 -1.89
CA LEU A 272 -21.87 -4.62 -0.58
C LEU A 272 -21.59 -5.78 0.39
N TRP A 273 -21.63 -7.02 -0.08
CA TRP A 273 -21.26 -8.20 0.70
C TRP A 273 -19.76 -8.18 1.06
N LEU A 274 -18.92 -7.84 0.08
CA LEU A 274 -17.47 -7.75 0.27
C LEU A 274 -17.11 -6.75 1.36
N VAL A 275 -17.62 -5.50 1.25
CA VAL A 275 -17.24 -4.42 2.18
C VAL A 275 -17.88 -4.54 3.55
N SER A 276 -19.08 -5.17 3.66
CA SER A 276 -19.78 -5.28 4.93
C SER A 276 -19.51 -6.58 5.68
N VAL A 277 -19.39 -7.72 5.00
CA VAL A 277 -19.23 -9.03 5.64
C VAL A 277 -17.82 -9.56 5.49
N LYS A 278 -17.33 -9.72 4.25
CA LYS A 278 -15.98 -10.29 4.02
C LYS A 278 -14.88 -9.43 4.66
N ALA A 279 -15.03 -8.10 4.65
CA ALA A 279 -14.09 -7.21 5.30
C ALA A 279 -13.97 -7.51 6.81
N TRP A 280 -15.10 -7.70 7.51
CA TRP A 280 -15.09 -7.99 8.94
C TRP A 280 -14.69 -9.44 9.28
N ILE A 281 -14.86 -10.39 8.38
CA ILE A 281 -14.34 -11.76 8.57
C ILE A 281 -12.81 -11.77 8.70
N GLN A 282 -12.09 -10.82 8.10
CA GLN A 282 -10.63 -10.74 8.17
C GLN A 282 -10.09 -10.57 9.60
N ILE A 283 -10.88 -10.04 10.55
CA ILE A 283 -10.45 -9.90 11.95
C ILE A 283 -10.19 -11.25 12.64
N PHE A 284 -10.74 -12.34 12.11
CA PHE A 284 -10.55 -13.70 12.62
C PHE A 284 -9.33 -14.41 12.00
N GLN A 285 -8.53 -13.72 11.23
CA GLN A 285 -7.23 -14.21 10.76
C GLN A 285 -6.17 -13.92 11.82
N PHE A 286 -5.84 -14.92 12.61
CA PHE A 286 -4.89 -14.84 13.71
C PHE A 286 -3.44 -15.06 13.22
N PRO A 287 -2.43 -14.48 13.90
CA PRO A 287 -1.04 -14.80 13.61
C PRO A 287 -0.72 -16.23 14.02
N SER A 288 0.07 -16.94 13.21
CA SER A 288 0.60 -18.26 13.57
C SER A 288 2.02 -18.17 14.12
N PHE A 289 2.41 -19.10 14.98
CA PHE A 289 3.77 -19.19 15.49
C PHE A 289 4.77 -19.56 14.37
N THR A 290 4.33 -20.34 13.39
CA THR A 290 5.17 -20.82 12.28
C THR A 290 5.51 -19.72 11.28
N SER A 291 4.56 -18.85 10.94
CA SER A 291 4.75 -17.78 9.94
C SER A 291 5.14 -16.43 10.55
N GLY A 292 4.69 -16.14 11.76
CA GLY A 292 4.87 -14.84 12.41
C GLY A 292 5.96 -14.82 13.50
N GLY A 293 6.22 -15.98 14.12
CA GLY A 293 7.07 -16.07 15.30
C GLY A 293 6.39 -15.58 16.59
N LEU A 294 6.99 -15.92 17.73
CA LEU A 294 6.47 -15.59 19.06
C LEU A 294 6.23 -14.09 19.27
N LEU A 295 7.16 -13.25 18.83
CA LEU A 295 7.07 -11.80 19.02
C LEU A 295 5.85 -11.19 18.31
N THR A 296 5.52 -11.65 17.11
CA THR A 296 4.33 -11.19 16.38
C THR A 296 3.05 -11.59 17.09
N VAL A 297 3.00 -12.81 17.64
CA VAL A 297 1.83 -13.30 18.42
C VAL A 297 1.66 -12.48 19.70
N LEU A 298 2.73 -12.22 20.45
CA LEU A 298 2.70 -11.41 21.66
C LEU A 298 2.32 -9.95 21.36
N PHE A 299 2.86 -9.38 20.30
CA PHE A 299 2.51 -8.03 19.85
C PHE A 299 1.02 -7.94 19.51
N TYR A 300 0.50 -8.85 18.71
CA TYR A 300 -0.92 -8.95 18.39
C TYR A 300 -1.78 -9.05 19.66
N ALA A 301 -1.46 -10.00 20.54
CA ALA A 301 -2.21 -10.20 21.79
C ALA A 301 -2.20 -8.95 22.67
N GLY A 302 -1.05 -8.29 22.79
CA GLY A 302 -0.90 -7.03 23.54
C GLY A 302 -1.81 -5.92 22.99
N ILE A 303 -1.85 -5.75 21.66
CA ILE A 303 -2.73 -4.77 20.99
C ILE A 303 -4.22 -5.10 21.24
N VAL A 304 -4.61 -6.36 21.07
CA VAL A 304 -6.01 -6.81 21.28
C VAL A 304 -6.45 -6.55 22.72
N VAL A 305 -5.65 -6.97 23.70
CA VAL A 305 -5.99 -6.81 25.12
C VAL A 305 -6.06 -5.33 25.50
N THR A 306 -5.06 -4.54 25.12
CA THR A 306 -5.00 -3.11 25.49
C THR A 306 -6.15 -2.34 24.83
N THR A 307 -6.42 -2.60 23.54
CA THR A 307 -7.56 -2.00 22.84
C THR A 307 -8.88 -2.37 23.50
N GLY A 308 -9.07 -3.66 23.84
CA GLY A 308 -10.26 -4.14 24.54
C GLY A 308 -10.47 -3.43 25.88
N LEU A 309 -9.43 -3.27 26.68
CA LEU A 309 -9.48 -2.55 27.97
C LEU A 309 -9.87 -1.07 27.79
N ILE A 310 -9.28 -0.38 26.82
CA ILE A 310 -9.64 1.02 26.52
C ILE A 310 -11.12 1.13 26.15
N ILE A 311 -11.63 0.22 25.31
CA ILE A 311 -13.03 0.23 24.89
C ILE A 311 -13.98 -0.03 26.05
N ILE A 312 -13.65 -1.00 26.93
CA ILE A 312 -14.44 -1.26 28.14
C ILE A 312 -14.52 0.00 29.01
N LEU A 313 -13.40 0.68 29.19
CA LEU A 313 -13.35 1.93 29.98
C LEU A 313 -14.18 3.06 29.34
N LEU A 314 -14.13 3.21 28.02
CA LEU A 314 -14.92 4.22 27.29
C LEU A 314 -16.41 3.93 27.36
N LEU A 315 -16.83 2.69 27.02
CA LEU A 315 -18.23 2.29 26.99
C LEU A 315 -18.84 2.24 28.39
N GLY A 316 -18.07 1.89 29.42
CA GLY A 316 -18.52 1.89 30.81
C GLY A 316 -18.85 3.28 31.37
N ARG A 317 -18.43 4.35 30.68
CA ARG A 317 -18.70 5.74 31.08
C ARG A 317 -19.83 6.41 30.30
N THR A 318 -20.34 5.76 29.27
CA THR A 318 -21.51 6.26 28.51
C THR A 318 -22.78 6.06 29.30
N HIS A 319 -23.72 7.02 29.18
CA HIS A 319 -25.04 6.86 29.78
C HIS A 319 -25.82 5.71 29.12
N PRO A 320 -26.68 5.00 29.89
CA PRO A 320 -27.60 4.03 29.30
C PRO A 320 -28.50 4.71 28.27
N ASP A 321 -28.74 4.03 27.14
CA ASP A 321 -29.68 4.51 26.13
C ASP A 321 -31.13 4.49 26.69
N GLU A 322 -31.99 5.41 26.23
CA GLU A 322 -33.42 5.46 26.59
C GLU A 322 -34.13 4.12 26.28
N MET A 323 -35.15 3.80 27.11
CA MET A 323 -35.95 2.57 26.98
C MET A 323 -36.87 2.63 25.75
N GLN A 324 -36.33 2.36 24.58
CA GLN A 324 -37.09 2.16 23.34
C GLN A 324 -37.01 0.68 22.91
N SER A 325 -38.03 0.21 22.12
CA SER A 325 -37.93 -1.14 21.56
C SER A 325 -36.73 -1.30 20.66
N MET A 326 -36.13 -2.50 20.64
CA MET A 326 -34.91 -2.80 19.86
C MET A 326 -35.07 -2.46 18.38
N LEU A 327 -36.25 -2.79 17.79
CA LEU A 327 -36.53 -2.51 16.39
C LEU A 327 -36.58 -1.00 16.08
N VAL A 328 -37.16 -0.19 16.95
CA VAL A 328 -37.20 1.26 16.78
C VAL A 328 -35.81 1.88 16.87
N ARG A 329 -34.98 1.37 17.79
CA ARG A 329 -33.59 1.83 17.92
C ARG A 329 -32.75 1.50 16.71
N ALA A 330 -32.92 0.31 16.13
CA ALA A 330 -32.13 -0.20 15.00
C ALA A 330 -32.57 0.41 13.67
N SER A 331 -33.85 0.67 13.46
CA SER A 331 -34.44 0.98 12.15
C SER A 331 -33.74 2.13 11.42
N TRP A 332 -33.53 3.26 12.11
CA TRP A 332 -32.95 4.44 11.47
C TRP A 332 -31.44 4.29 11.18
N PRO A 333 -30.60 3.82 12.11
CA PRO A 333 -29.18 3.55 11.80
C PRO A 333 -29.01 2.50 10.70
N VAL A 334 -29.77 1.41 10.71
CA VAL A 334 -29.69 0.37 9.67
C VAL A 334 -30.07 0.94 8.30
N GLY A 335 -31.18 1.68 8.21
CA GLY A 335 -31.62 2.31 6.96
C GLY A 335 -30.59 3.33 6.44
N LEU A 336 -30.09 4.21 7.32
CA LEU A 336 -29.08 5.20 6.96
C LEU A 336 -27.76 4.53 6.53
N GLY A 337 -27.29 3.51 7.25
CA GLY A 337 -26.08 2.77 6.91
C GLY A 337 -26.20 2.09 5.55
N PHE A 338 -27.32 1.43 5.27
CA PHE A 338 -27.56 0.78 3.98
C PHE A 338 -27.60 1.78 2.82
N VAL A 339 -28.32 2.89 2.94
CA VAL A 339 -28.36 3.95 1.92
C VAL A 339 -26.96 4.55 1.72
N THR A 340 -26.21 4.79 2.81
CA THR A 340 -24.83 5.31 2.73
C THR A 340 -23.93 4.36 1.97
N MET A 341 -24.05 3.06 2.18
CA MET A 341 -23.26 2.05 1.42
C MET A 341 -23.63 2.04 -0.05
N LEU A 342 -24.92 2.13 -0.39
CA LEU A 342 -25.36 2.16 -1.79
C LEU A 342 -24.80 3.37 -2.54
N VAL A 343 -24.86 4.56 -1.97
CA VAL A 343 -24.35 5.75 -2.65
C VAL A 343 -22.83 5.78 -2.68
N ALA A 344 -22.15 5.19 -1.69
CA ALA A 344 -20.68 5.13 -1.63
C ALA A 344 -20.05 4.39 -2.81
N GLY A 345 -20.71 3.39 -3.38
CA GLY A 345 -20.22 2.62 -4.52
C GLY A 345 -20.36 3.31 -5.87
N GLY A 346 -21.17 4.37 -5.95
CA GLY A 346 -21.50 5.04 -7.21
C GLY A 346 -20.30 5.40 -8.10
N PRO A 347 -19.25 6.05 -7.59
CA PRO A 347 -18.09 6.43 -8.43
C PRO A 347 -17.38 5.21 -9.06
N TYR A 348 -17.27 4.12 -8.31
CA TYR A 348 -16.57 2.91 -8.78
C TYR A 348 -17.40 2.14 -9.80
N TRP A 349 -18.70 2.00 -9.57
CA TRP A 349 -19.62 1.33 -10.50
C TRP A 349 -19.74 2.09 -11.82
N LEU A 350 -19.77 3.44 -11.79
CA LEU A 350 -19.78 4.25 -13.01
C LEU A 350 -18.50 4.08 -13.84
N ALA A 351 -17.36 3.99 -13.18
CA ALA A 351 -16.04 3.82 -13.82
C ALA A 351 -15.66 2.34 -14.04
N LYS A 352 -16.49 1.38 -13.64
CA LYS A 352 -16.23 -0.06 -13.67
C LYS A 352 -14.92 -0.44 -12.97
N LEU A 353 -14.68 0.13 -11.82
CA LEU A 353 -13.51 -0.19 -11.01
C LEU A 353 -13.83 -1.34 -10.05
N ASP A 354 -13.00 -2.37 -10.07
CA ASP A 354 -13.16 -3.53 -9.20
C ASP A 354 -12.82 -3.18 -7.75
N ILE A 355 -13.76 -3.39 -6.84
CA ILE A 355 -13.56 -3.24 -5.40
C ILE A 355 -13.07 -4.56 -4.85
N THR A 356 -11.88 -4.57 -4.24
CA THR A 356 -11.32 -5.76 -3.60
C THR A 356 -10.78 -5.43 -2.21
N LEU A 357 -10.54 -6.46 -1.38
CA LEU A 357 -9.87 -6.32 -0.09
C LEU A 357 -8.34 -6.45 -0.19
N GLY A 358 -7.84 -6.77 -1.38
CA GLY A 358 -6.43 -6.88 -1.70
C GLY A 358 -5.81 -5.52 -2.05
N PHE A 359 -4.49 -5.45 -1.88
CA PHE A 359 -3.68 -4.31 -2.33
C PHE A 359 -3.62 -4.27 -3.88
N PRO A 360 -3.68 -3.13 -4.53
CA PRO A 360 -3.96 -1.77 -4.01
C PRO A 360 -5.44 -1.37 -4.10
N ALA A 361 -6.32 -2.24 -4.59
CA ALA A 361 -7.72 -1.89 -4.87
C ALA A 361 -8.57 -1.73 -3.60
N SER A 362 -8.07 -2.17 -2.43
CA SER A 362 -8.71 -1.91 -1.13
C SER A 362 -8.85 -0.42 -0.80
N ARG A 363 -8.15 0.49 -1.52
CA ARG A 363 -8.36 1.95 -1.42
C ARG A 363 -9.80 2.37 -1.70
N PHE A 364 -10.49 1.65 -2.56
CA PHE A 364 -11.88 1.96 -2.93
C PHE A 364 -12.88 1.68 -1.79
N THR A 365 -12.49 0.89 -0.80
CA THR A 365 -13.35 0.64 0.36
C THR A 365 -13.47 1.85 1.29
N VAL A 366 -12.62 2.88 1.14
CA VAL A 366 -12.60 4.07 2.02
C VAL A 366 -13.95 4.81 2.04
N SER A 367 -14.66 4.90 0.92
CA SER A 367 -15.98 5.52 0.85
C SER A 367 -17.08 4.73 1.56
N PHE A 368 -16.92 3.41 1.69
CA PHE A 368 -17.89 2.56 2.36
C PHE A 368 -17.75 2.52 3.89
N ILE A 369 -16.60 2.98 4.42
CA ILE A 369 -16.29 2.91 5.86
C ILE A 369 -17.43 3.45 6.70
N LEU A 370 -17.96 4.64 6.35
CA LEU A 370 -19.03 5.30 7.09
C LEU A 370 -20.31 4.47 7.08
N GLY A 371 -20.75 4.04 5.89
CA GLY A 371 -21.97 3.26 5.72
C GLY A 371 -21.95 1.93 6.45
N VAL A 372 -20.86 1.19 6.32
CA VAL A 372 -20.67 -0.10 7.00
C VAL A 372 -20.66 0.08 8.52
N SER A 373 -20.00 1.13 9.02
CA SER A 373 -19.93 1.39 10.46
C SER A 373 -21.27 1.74 11.07
N ILE A 374 -22.09 2.54 10.36
CA ILE A 374 -23.44 2.88 10.79
C ILE A 374 -24.33 1.62 10.74
N LEU A 375 -24.26 0.84 9.65
CA LEU A 375 -25.03 -0.38 9.48
C LEU A 375 -24.74 -1.40 10.57
N LEU A 376 -23.48 -1.71 10.80
CA LEU A 376 -23.05 -2.69 11.80
C LEU A 376 -23.44 -2.25 13.22
N ALA A 377 -23.21 -0.98 13.57
CA ALA A 377 -23.65 -0.44 14.87
C ALA A 377 -25.17 -0.50 15.01
N GLY A 378 -25.92 -0.19 13.94
CA GLY A 378 -27.37 -0.29 13.91
C GLY A 378 -27.89 -1.72 14.06
N LEU A 379 -27.25 -2.70 13.42
CA LEU A 379 -27.58 -4.13 13.58
C LEU A 379 -27.33 -4.61 15.01
N LEU A 380 -26.28 -4.14 15.66
CA LEU A 380 -26.02 -4.47 17.06
C LEU A 380 -27.08 -3.92 18.03
N GLU A 381 -27.84 -2.88 17.66
CA GLU A 381 -28.95 -2.38 18.45
C GLU A 381 -30.12 -3.38 18.56
N LEU A 382 -30.18 -4.42 17.72
CA LEU A 382 -31.14 -5.52 17.80
C LEU A 382 -30.84 -6.47 18.96
N PHE A 383 -29.66 -6.38 19.59
CA PHE A 383 -29.28 -7.23 20.71
C PHE A 383 -29.48 -6.54 22.07
N PRO A 384 -29.67 -7.33 23.14
CA PRO A 384 -29.66 -6.81 24.51
C PRO A 384 -28.35 -6.07 24.82
N VAL A 385 -28.40 -5.03 25.64
CA VAL A 385 -27.29 -4.14 25.95
C VAL A 385 -26.01 -4.89 26.33
N ARG A 386 -26.12 -5.95 27.16
CA ARG A 386 -24.93 -6.72 27.60
C ARG A 386 -24.24 -7.44 26.44
N LEU A 387 -25.00 -8.12 25.59
CA LEU A 387 -24.46 -8.82 24.41
C LEU A 387 -23.87 -7.83 23.41
N ARG A 388 -24.55 -6.71 23.17
CA ARG A 388 -24.08 -5.64 22.29
C ARG A 388 -22.71 -5.13 22.73
N LEU A 389 -22.51 -4.84 24.02
CA LEU A 389 -21.22 -4.38 24.55
C LEU A 389 -20.12 -5.42 24.37
N VAL A 390 -20.43 -6.69 24.61
CA VAL A 390 -19.47 -7.79 24.38
C VAL A 390 -19.07 -7.87 22.91
N PHE A 391 -20.04 -7.84 21.98
CA PHE A 391 -19.72 -7.86 20.55
C PHE A 391 -18.90 -6.65 20.12
N VAL A 392 -19.22 -5.44 20.57
CA VAL A 392 -18.42 -4.24 20.25
C VAL A 392 -16.98 -4.40 20.74
N VAL A 393 -16.77 -4.83 21.99
CA VAL A 393 -15.43 -5.00 22.55
C VAL A 393 -14.64 -6.04 21.74
N ILE A 394 -15.22 -7.19 21.45
CA ILE A 394 -14.56 -8.27 20.72
C ILE A 394 -14.21 -7.82 19.29
N LEU A 395 -15.20 -7.32 18.54
CA LEU A 395 -15.00 -6.94 17.15
C LEU A 395 -13.96 -5.81 17.01
N VAL A 396 -14.03 -4.79 17.89
CA VAL A 396 -13.10 -3.65 17.81
C VAL A 396 -11.70 -4.05 18.29
N ALA A 397 -11.57 -4.86 19.35
CA ALA A 397 -10.27 -5.33 19.81
C ALA A 397 -9.56 -6.20 18.76
N LEU A 398 -10.28 -7.15 18.17
CA LEU A 398 -9.74 -7.99 17.08
C LEU A 398 -9.40 -7.17 15.84
N ALA A 399 -10.22 -6.17 15.49
CA ALA A 399 -9.93 -5.27 14.38
C ALA A 399 -8.64 -4.47 14.64
N GLY A 400 -8.43 -3.98 15.86
CA GLY A 400 -7.17 -3.33 16.24
C GLY A 400 -5.96 -4.26 16.07
N GLY A 401 -6.07 -5.50 16.53
CA GLY A 401 -5.05 -6.54 16.32
C GLY A 401 -4.80 -6.80 14.84
N ARG A 402 -5.85 -6.89 14.02
CA ARG A 402 -5.71 -7.11 12.57
C ARG A 402 -4.97 -5.96 11.88
N GLN A 403 -5.28 -4.72 12.25
CA GLN A 403 -4.55 -3.55 11.72
C GLN A 403 -3.06 -3.61 12.11
N ALA A 404 -2.74 -3.98 13.35
CA ALA A 404 -1.35 -4.13 13.78
C ALA A 404 -0.60 -5.25 13.01
N LEU A 405 -1.27 -6.35 12.63
CA LEU A 405 -0.67 -7.38 11.77
C LEU A 405 -0.37 -6.87 10.36
N TRP A 406 -1.25 -6.05 9.79
CA TRP A 406 -0.94 -5.41 8.51
C TRP A 406 0.23 -4.44 8.63
N ALA A 407 0.30 -3.64 9.70
CA ALA A 407 1.45 -2.79 9.96
C ALA A 407 2.77 -3.59 9.99
N ASP A 408 2.77 -4.76 10.65
CA ASP A 408 3.94 -5.65 10.68
C ASP A 408 4.26 -6.23 9.28
N SER A 409 3.26 -6.55 8.48
CA SER A 409 3.46 -6.98 7.09
C SER A 409 4.11 -5.89 6.23
N PHE A 410 3.63 -4.64 6.33
CA PHE A 410 4.25 -3.48 5.67
C PHE A 410 5.68 -3.25 6.15
N ARG A 411 5.94 -3.37 7.46
CA ARG A 411 7.30 -3.25 8.03
C ARG A 411 8.26 -4.30 7.45
N ARG A 412 7.83 -5.55 7.36
CA ARG A 412 8.64 -6.63 6.77
C ARG A 412 8.95 -6.34 5.30
N ASP A 413 7.94 -5.94 4.54
CA ASP A 413 8.08 -5.62 3.12
C ASP A 413 9.06 -4.44 2.90
N TRP A 414 9.01 -3.41 3.74
CA TRP A 414 9.98 -2.32 3.74
C TRP A 414 11.41 -2.78 4.01
N ASN A 415 11.60 -3.66 4.98
CA ASN A 415 12.92 -4.23 5.27
C ASN A 415 13.44 -5.06 4.10
N THR A 416 12.58 -5.83 3.44
CA THR A 416 12.94 -6.59 2.23
C THR A 416 13.34 -5.65 1.09
N GLN A 417 12.61 -4.55 0.88
CA GLN A 417 12.97 -3.55 -0.13
C GLN A 417 14.31 -2.87 0.19
N LYS A 418 14.55 -2.49 1.44
CA LYS A 418 15.84 -1.93 1.85
C LYS A 418 16.99 -2.90 1.56
N ALA A 419 16.83 -4.15 1.95
CA ALA A 419 17.84 -5.20 1.70
C ALA A 419 18.07 -5.39 0.19
N MET A 420 17.03 -5.38 -0.62
CA MET A 420 17.12 -5.48 -2.08
C MET A 420 17.97 -4.34 -2.68
N PHE A 421 17.70 -3.08 -2.33
CA PHE A 421 18.45 -1.95 -2.89
C PHE A 421 19.88 -1.87 -2.37
N TRP A 422 20.15 -2.30 -1.14
CA TRP A 422 21.52 -2.44 -0.65
C TRP A 422 22.29 -3.53 -1.39
N GLN A 423 21.69 -4.69 -1.63
CA GLN A 423 22.31 -5.75 -2.43
C GLN A 423 22.52 -5.29 -3.88
N MET A 424 21.54 -4.59 -4.47
CA MET A 424 21.73 -4.00 -5.79
C MET A 424 22.90 -3.00 -5.82
N ASN A 425 23.07 -2.16 -4.80
CA ASN A 425 24.19 -1.25 -4.68
C ASN A 425 25.54 -1.98 -4.50
N TRP A 426 25.55 -3.10 -3.79
CA TRP A 426 26.78 -3.91 -3.65
C TRP A 426 27.18 -4.56 -4.98
N ARG A 427 26.20 -5.07 -5.74
CA ARG A 427 26.43 -5.74 -7.03
C ARG A 427 26.65 -4.77 -8.18
N ALA A 428 25.89 -3.71 -8.21
CA ALA A 428 25.88 -2.70 -9.26
C ALA A 428 26.04 -1.30 -8.64
N PRO A 429 27.26 -0.91 -8.23
CA PRO A 429 27.48 0.39 -7.59
C PRO A 429 27.31 1.58 -8.53
N GLY A 430 27.17 1.35 -9.82
CA GLY A 430 26.80 2.34 -10.84
C GLY A 430 26.14 1.64 -12.02
N LEU A 431 25.25 2.37 -12.71
CA LEU A 431 24.60 1.95 -13.95
C LEU A 431 24.87 2.97 -15.05
N VAL A 432 25.01 2.49 -16.27
CA VAL A 432 25.08 3.38 -17.45
C VAL A 432 23.72 4.05 -17.64
N PRO A 433 23.64 5.37 -17.88
CA PRO A 433 22.37 6.05 -18.16
C PRO A 433 21.57 5.39 -19.30
N ASN A 434 20.26 5.42 -19.19
CA ASN A 434 19.28 4.77 -20.09
C ASN A 434 19.28 3.23 -20.02
N THR A 435 19.76 2.65 -18.93
CA THR A 435 19.67 1.21 -18.69
C THR A 435 18.27 0.83 -18.21
N THR A 436 17.72 -0.21 -18.84
CA THR A 436 16.51 -0.88 -18.38
C THR A 436 16.85 -1.97 -17.38
N VAL A 437 16.22 -1.92 -16.21
CA VAL A 437 16.32 -2.98 -15.20
C VAL A 437 15.09 -3.87 -15.32
N LEU A 438 15.28 -5.17 -15.57
CA LEU A 438 14.21 -6.16 -15.47
C LEU A 438 14.40 -6.97 -14.20
N MET A 439 13.29 -7.33 -13.53
CA MET A 439 13.33 -8.08 -12.28
C MET A 439 12.07 -8.93 -12.12
N ASN A 440 12.15 -10.03 -11.36
CA ASN A 440 10.93 -10.74 -10.94
C ASN A 440 10.05 -9.86 -10.06
N GLN A 441 8.74 -10.12 -10.05
CA GLN A 441 7.82 -9.40 -9.16
C GLN A 441 8.16 -9.63 -7.69
N GLY A 442 8.80 -10.76 -7.38
CA GLY A 442 9.52 -11.07 -6.16
C GLY A 442 8.72 -10.98 -4.88
N PRO A 443 9.42 -10.88 -3.75
CA PRO A 443 8.83 -10.97 -2.41
C PRO A 443 8.18 -9.66 -1.94
N LEU A 444 8.07 -8.63 -2.79
CA LEU A 444 7.53 -7.32 -2.44
C LEU A 444 6.03 -7.26 -2.73
N ASN A 445 5.23 -7.11 -1.68
CA ASN A 445 3.76 -7.15 -1.77
C ASN A 445 3.11 -5.77 -1.95
N TYR A 446 3.77 -4.71 -1.50
CA TYR A 446 3.20 -3.36 -1.44
C TYR A 446 3.90 -2.37 -2.38
N TYR A 447 4.40 -2.88 -3.51
CA TYR A 447 5.06 -2.10 -4.56
C TYR A 447 4.56 -2.49 -5.94
N ALA A 448 4.76 -1.58 -6.88
CA ALA A 448 4.68 -1.85 -8.30
C ALA A 448 6.06 -1.56 -8.92
N ASP A 449 6.31 -2.08 -10.10
CA ASP A 449 7.58 -1.86 -10.80
C ASP A 449 7.91 -0.36 -10.98
N ASN A 450 6.91 0.44 -11.27
CA ASN A 450 7.10 1.88 -11.41
C ASN A 450 7.45 2.57 -10.08
N SER A 451 6.93 2.14 -8.93
CA SER A 451 7.35 2.68 -7.65
C SER A 451 8.81 2.36 -7.33
N LEU A 452 9.29 1.17 -7.72
CA LEU A 452 10.70 0.80 -7.61
C LEU A 452 11.58 1.57 -8.62
N ALA A 453 11.06 1.92 -9.80
CA ALA A 453 11.75 2.80 -10.75
C ALA A 453 12.00 4.21 -10.16
N ALA A 454 11.09 4.74 -9.36
CA ALA A 454 11.31 6.00 -8.64
C ALA A 454 12.48 5.90 -7.66
N ALA A 455 12.53 4.82 -6.87
CA ALA A 455 13.63 4.57 -5.95
C ALA A 455 14.97 4.39 -6.68
N LEU A 456 14.96 3.69 -7.82
CA LEU A 456 16.15 3.48 -8.65
C LEU A 456 16.75 4.80 -9.14
N ASN A 457 15.94 5.73 -9.65
CA ASN A 457 16.40 7.05 -10.06
C ASN A 457 16.87 7.89 -8.88
N TRP A 458 16.26 7.75 -7.71
CA TRP A 458 16.73 8.44 -6.51
C TRP A 458 18.12 7.96 -6.05
N ILE A 459 18.43 6.67 -6.25
CA ILE A 459 19.70 6.06 -5.87
C ILE A 459 20.80 6.33 -6.91
N TYR A 460 20.52 6.10 -8.19
CA TYR A 460 21.52 6.11 -9.27
C TYR A 460 21.64 7.45 -10.00
N ASP A 461 20.65 8.33 -9.87
CA ASP A 461 20.62 9.64 -10.54
C ASP A 461 20.11 10.76 -9.61
N PRO A 462 20.68 10.89 -8.39
CA PRO A 462 20.15 11.78 -7.36
C PRO A 462 20.22 13.27 -7.71
N ASP A 463 21.12 13.65 -8.62
CA ASP A 463 21.36 15.03 -9.00
C ASP A 463 20.57 15.48 -10.25
N ASN A 464 19.86 14.58 -10.90
CA ASN A 464 19.02 14.89 -12.06
C ASN A 464 17.83 15.77 -11.66
N ARG A 465 17.62 16.84 -12.42
CA ARG A 465 16.47 17.75 -12.24
C ARG A 465 15.68 17.91 -13.54
N SER A 466 16.04 17.14 -14.58
CA SER A 466 15.34 17.13 -15.86
C SER A 466 14.15 16.18 -15.86
N ASN A 467 13.26 16.32 -16.83
CA ASN A 467 12.15 15.40 -17.05
C ASN A 467 12.60 14.09 -17.73
N ASN A 468 13.85 13.96 -18.17
CA ASN A 468 14.39 12.73 -18.71
C ASN A 468 14.92 11.88 -17.55
N ILE A 469 14.27 10.72 -17.30
CA ILE A 469 14.73 9.74 -16.31
C ILE A 469 15.66 8.75 -17.00
N HIS A 470 16.73 8.36 -16.31
CA HIS A 470 17.77 7.51 -16.88
C HIS A 470 17.59 6.03 -16.56
N TYR A 471 16.69 5.68 -15.63
CA TYR A 471 16.49 4.31 -15.23
C TYR A 471 15.01 3.96 -15.09
N VAL A 472 14.66 2.76 -15.53
CA VAL A 472 13.36 2.14 -15.29
C VAL A 472 13.56 0.74 -14.73
N LEU A 473 12.64 0.30 -13.89
CA LEU A 473 12.56 -1.06 -13.41
C LEU A 473 11.21 -1.62 -13.83
N PHE A 474 11.22 -2.76 -14.51
CA PHE A 474 10.01 -3.41 -14.98
C PHE A 474 9.93 -4.87 -14.55
N PHE A 475 8.73 -5.31 -14.27
CA PHE A 475 8.41 -6.72 -14.12
C PHE A 475 7.94 -7.27 -15.49
N PRO A 476 8.65 -8.23 -16.09
CA PRO A 476 8.24 -8.82 -17.36
C PRO A 476 6.79 -9.31 -17.39
N THR A 477 6.31 -9.86 -16.27
CA THR A 477 4.94 -10.35 -16.11
C THR A 477 3.85 -9.31 -16.34
N SER A 478 4.14 -8.03 -16.13
CA SER A 478 3.17 -6.93 -16.28
C SER A 478 3.46 -6.02 -17.46
N ARG A 479 4.64 -6.13 -18.10
CA ARG A 479 5.09 -5.17 -19.11
C ARG A 479 5.38 -5.77 -20.48
N LEU A 480 5.52 -7.08 -20.59
CA LEU A 480 5.77 -7.74 -21.88
C LEU A 480 4.62 -7.43 -22.86
N ASP A 481 4.95 -7.32 -24.13
CA ASP A 481 4.03 -6.95 -25.23
C ASP A 481 3.38 -5.56 -25.08
N THR A 482 4.00 -4.68 -24.30
CA THR A 482 3.63 -3.27 -24.19
C THR A 482 4.71 -2.35 -24.77
N GLY A 483 4.42 -1.06 -24.91
CA GLY A 483 5.44 -0.07 -25.28
C GLY A 483 6.59 0.07 -24.28
N SER A 484 6.44 -0.50 -23.05
CA SER A 484 7.47 -0.51 -22.01
C SER A 484 8.46 -1.66 -22.15
N VAL A 485 8.00 -2.85 -22.55
CA VAL A 485 8.82 -4.04 -22.88
C VAL A 485 8.22 -4.71 -24.11
N PRO A 486 8.61 -4.29 -25.32
CA PRO A 486 7.99 -4.79 -26.54
C PRO A 486 8.35 -6.24 -26.87
N GLY A 487 9.41 -6.79 -26.28
CA GLY A 487 9.89 -8.16 -26.46
C GLY A 487 11.22 -8.38 -25.78
N PHE A 488 11.77 -9.60 -25.92
CA PHE A 488 13.10 -9.98 -25.41
C PHE A 488 14.17 -10.12 -26.50
N GLU A 489 13.98 -9.44 -27.63
CA GLU A 489 14.97 -9.35 -28.67
C GLU A 489 15.82 -8.08 -28.49
N PRO A 490 17.13 -8.12 -28.81
CA PRO A 490 17.98 -6.94 -28.73
C PRO A 490 17.57 -5.86 -29.75
N GLY A 491 17.72 -4.58 -29.39
CA GLY A 491 17.52 -3.45 -30.30
C GLY A 491 16.08 -2.89 -30.35
N LEU A 492 15.14 -3.43 -29.62
CA LEU A 492 13.78 -2.90 -29.56
C LEU A 492 13.73 -1.62 -28.72
N SER A 493 13.10 -0.56 -29.24
CA SER A 493 12.97 0.72 -28.54
C SER A 493 12.03 0.62 -27.36
N ILE A 494 12.44 1.18 -26.23
CA ILE A 494 11.65 1.30 -24.99
C ILE A 494 11.37 2.79 -24.76
N ASN A 495 10.09 3.17 -24.81
CA ASN A 495 9.64 4.53 -24.49
C ASN A 495 8.60 4.46 -23.39
N TYR A 496 8.84 5.12 -22.27
CA TYR A 496 7.97 5.06 -21.13
C TYR A 496 7.77 6.43 -20.48
N ASN A 497 6.52 6.84 -20.34
CA ASN A 497 6.15 8.01 -19.57
C ASN A 497 5.83 7.59 -18.14
N TYR A 498 6.59 8.08 -17.19
CA TYR A 498 6.43 7.75 -15.78
C TYR A 498 6.23 9.02 -14.96
N LEU A 499 5.04 9.16 -14.36
CA LEU A 499 4.66 10.36 -13.60
C LEU A 499 4.83 11.63 -14.46
N ILE A 500 5.82 12.45 -14.13
CA ILE A 500 6.20 13.64 -14.90
C ILE A 500 7.48 13.47 -15.71
N GLY A 501 8.11 12.30 -15.62
CA GLY A 501 9.34 11.95 -16.33
C GLY A 501 9.12 11.14 -17.59
N LYS A 502 10.13 11.11 -18.46
CA LYS A 502 10.17 10.32 -19.70
C LYS A 502 11.45 9.51 -19.74
N PHE A 503 11.32 8.24 -20.05
CA PHE A 503 12.43 7.33 -20.30
C PHE A 503 12.48 6.97 -21.78
N SER A 504 13.68 6.95 -22.33
CA SER A 504 13.98 6.41 -23.67
C SER A 504 15.22 5.53 -23.60
N GLY A 505 15.08 4.28 -24.00
CA GLY A 505 16.15 3.29 -24.02
C GLY A 505 15.87 2.21 -25.06
N ASN A 506 16.57 1.10 -24.96
CA ASN A 506 16.29 -0.07 -25.80
C ASN A 506 16.65 -1.38 -25.06
N THR A 507 16.15 -2.50 -25.57
CA THR A 507 16.34 -3.83 -24.98
C THR A 507 17.79 -4.32 -25.01
N SER A 508 18.67 -3.78 -25.87
CA SER A 508 20.09 -4.12 -25.84
C SER A 508 20.82 -3.58 -24.62
N GLN A 509 20.29 -2.53 -23.98
CA GLN A 509 20.86 -1.93 -22.77
C GLN A 509 20.04 -2.33 -21.57
N THR A 510 20.13 -3.62 -21.21
CA THR A 510 19.33 -4.23 -20.15
C THR A 510 20.20 -4.98 -19.14
N VAL A 511 19.85 -4.85 -17.86
CA VAL A 511 20.32 -5.72 -16.78
C VAL A 511 19.11 -6.46 -16.21
N VAL A 512 19.27 -7.75 -15.93
CA VAL A 512 18.19 -8.58 -15.40
C VAL A 512 18.59 -9.09 -14.03
N PHE A 513 17.83 -8.71 -13.00
CA PHE A 513 18.06 -9.18 -11.63
C PHE A 513 16.98 -10.19 -11.21
N TYR A 514 17.41 -11.15 -10.41
CA TYR A 514 16.53 -12.09 -9.70
C TYR A 514 16.70 -11.94 -8.20
N TYR A 515 15.62 -11.80 -7.46
CA TYR A 515 15.64 -11.65 -6.00
C TYR A 515 14.52 -12.45 -5.35
N GLU A 516 14.89 -13.46 -4.56
CA GLU A 516 13.98 -14.33 -3.81
C GLU A 516 14.60 -14.67 -2.45
N PRO A 517 14.38 -13.82 -1.43
CA PRO A 517 14.92 -14.08 -0.09
C PRO A 517 14.43 -15.42 0.50
N PRO A 518 15.28 -16.16 1.22
CA PRO A 518 16.58 -15.72 1.78
C PRO A 518 17.77 -15.76 0.81
N GLY A 519 17.59 -16.14 -0.46
CA GLY A 519 18.63 -16.03 -1.49
C GLY A 519 19.02 -14.57 -1.76
N CYS A 520 20.25 -14.39 -2.25
CA CYS A 520 20.77 -13.07 -2.57
C CYS A 520 20.17 -12.51 -3.88
N LEU A 521 20.17 -11.19 -4.04
CA LEU A 521 19.90 -10.57 -5.33
C LEU A 521 21.00 -11.00 -6.31
N ARG A 522 20.63 -11.52 -7.48
CA ARG A 522 21.58 -11.98 -8.50
C ARG A 522 21.40 -11.24 -9.80
N LEU A 523 22.51 -10.78 -10.42
CA LEU A 523 22.50 -10.45 -11.84
C LEU A 523 22.39 -11.76 -12.62
N MET A 524 21.37 -11.90 -13.44
CA MET A 524 21.16 -13.12 -14.21
C MET A 524 22.19 -13.25 -15.34
N ASP A 525 22.78 -14.44 -15.43
CA ASP A 525 23.70 -14.80 -16.49
C ASP A 525 22.90 -15.23 -17.74
N PRO A 526 23.18 -14.67 -18.94
CA PRO A 526 22.42 -14.95 -20.16
C PRO A 526 22.50 -16.41 -20.60
N VAL A 527 23.56 -17.13 -20.29
CA VAL A 527 23.79 -18.52 -20.68
C VAL A 527 23.26 -19.49 -19.62
N ILE A 528 23.62 -19.26 -18.36
CA ILE A 528 23.30 -20.17 -17.24
C ILE A 528 21.84 -19.98 -16.83
N ASP A 529 21.40 -18.74 -16.58
CA ASP A 529 20.09 -18.49 -15.97
C ASP A 529 18.93 -18.53 -16.98
N SER A 530 19.18 -18.43 -18.28
CA SER A 530 18.12 -18.63 -19.29
C SER A 530 17.51 -20.04 -19.26
N GLU A 531 18.23 -21.01 -18.72
CA GLU A 531 17.77 -22.39 -18.56
C GLU A 531 17.66 -22.83 -17.10
N ASN A 532 17.81 -21.89 -16.17
CA ASN A 532 17.78 -22.18 -14.74
C ASN A 532 16.36 -22.53 -14.25
N ARG A 533 16.08 -23.82 -14.13
CA ARG A 533 14.78 -24.33 -13.69
C ARG A 533 14.53 -24.20 -12.19
N LEU A 534 15.51 -23.76 -11.39
CA LEU A 534 15.29 -23.36 -10.01
C LEU A 534 14.43 -22.09 -9.93
N ILE A 535 14.46 -21.26 -10.97
CA ILE A 535 13.59 -20.09 -11.13
C ILE A 535 12.28 -20.54 -11.78
N HIS A 536 11.45 -21.27 -11.02
CA HIS A 536 10.24 -21.90 -11.56
C HIS A 536 9.05 -20.94 -11.70
N ASP A 537 8.92 -19.96 -10.80
CA ASP A 537 7.80 -19.02 -10.76
C ASP A 537 7.94 -17.81 -11.72
N SER A 538 9.08 -17.68 -12.37
CA SER A 538 9.42 -16.52 -13.22
C SER A 538 9.98 -16.95 -14.58
N THR A 539 9.20 -17.72 -15.33
CA THR A 539 9.62 -18.23 -16.67
C THR A 539 9.97 -17.09 -17.62
N LEU A 540 9.16 -16.03 -17.66
CA LEU A 540 9.44 -14.84 -18.49
C LEU A 540 10.75 -14.14 -18.09
N LEU A 541 11.15 -14.20 -16.83
CA LEU A 541 12.43 -13.63 -16.42
C LEU A 541 13.61 -14.47 -16.96
N ARG A 542 13.48 -15.80 -17.02
CA ARG A 542 14.49 -16.66 -17.65
C ARG A 542 14.65 -16.34 -19.15
N ASP A 543 13.54 -16.08 -19.85
CA ASP A 543 13.58 -15.66 -21.25
C ASP A 543 14.24 -14.28 -21.38
N ALA A 544 13.95 -13.36 -20.48
CA ALA A 544 14.58 -12.04 -20.41
C ALA A 544 16.07 -12.09 -20.05
N ALA A 545 16.55 -13.15 -19.35
CA ALA A 545 17.96 -13.30 -18.98
C ALA A 545 18.92 -13.21 -20.17
N LYS A 546 18.49 -13.58 -21.38
CA LYS A 546 19.25 -13.47 -22.62
C LYS A 546 19.67 -12.03 -22.95
N LEU A 547 18.92 -11.03 -22.46
CA LEU A 547 19.22 -9.61 -22.61
C LEU A 547 20.19 -9.08 -21.56
N SER A 548 20.41 -9.85 -20.48
CA SER A 548 21.21 -9.39 -19.33
C SER A 548 22.66 -9.21 -19.70
N SER A 549 23.20 -8.02 -19.44
CA SER A 549 24.63 -7.75 -19.69
C SER A 549 25.27 -6.97 -18.56
N ALA A 550 26.33 -7.53 -18.00
CA ALA A 550 27.15 -6.88 -16.98
C ALA A 550 27.89 -5.63 -17.49
N ALA A 551 28.00 -5.45 -18.82
CA ALA A 551 28.65 -4.28 -19.45
C ALA A 551 27.96 -2.94 -19.07
N TRP A 552 26.69 -2.99 -18.67
CA TRP A 552 25.93 -1.80 -18.26
C TRP A 552 26.10 -1.46 -16.77
N ILE A 553 26.86 -2.27 -16.02
CA ILE A 553 27.18 -2.04 -14.62
C ILE A 553 28.59 -1.43 -14.53
N LEU A 554 28.67 -0.27 -13.88
CA LEU A 554 29.92 0.43 -13.63
C LEU A 554 30.50 0.00 -12.29
N ALA A 555 31.76 -0.37 -12.27
CA ALA A 555 32.47 -0.76 -11.03
C ALA A 555 32.71 0.43 -10.09
N ASP A 556 32.80 1.64 -10.64
CA ASP A 556 32.96 2.86 -9.85
C ASP A 556 31.62 3.25 -9.15
N PRO A 557 31.66 3.57 -7.85
CA PRO A 557 30.47 3.90 -7.09
C PRO A 557 29.89 5.25 -7.53
N LYS A 558 28.75 5.23 -8.20
CA LYS A 558 27.96 6.41 -8.58
C LYS A 558 26.63 6.48 -7.80
N ALA A 559 26.14 5.34 -7.34
CA ALA A 559 24.93 5.25 -6.55
C ALA A 559 25.13 5.92 -5.19
N ARG A 560 24.12 6.69 -4.76
CA ARG A 560 24.06 7.32 -3.43
C ARG A 560 22.78 6.84 -2.75
N MET A 561 22.96 5.98 -1.74
CA MET A 561 21.81 5.48 -0.98
C MET A 561 21.15 6.63 -0.22
N PRO A 562 19.87 6.92 -0.45
CA PRO A 562 19.11 7.90 0.33
C PRO A 562 19.03 7.50 1.80
N GLU A 563 19.04 8.49 2.71
CA GLU A 563 18.95 8.31 4.18
C GLU A 563 17.79 7.40 4.62
N ILE A 564 16.69 7.37 3.84
CA ILE A 564 15.52 6.51 4.13
C ILE A 564 15.83 5.01 4.08
N TYR A 565 16.94 4.61 3.43
CA TYR A 565 17.39 3.22 3.35
C TYR A 565 18.42 2.86 4.42
N ASP A 566 18.85 3.81 5.23
CA ASP A 566 19.79 3.57 6.34
C ASP A 566 19.18 2.71 7.45
N PRO A 567 20.02 2.01 8.23
CA PRO A 567 21.46 1.79 8.04
C PRO A 567 21.74 0.71 6.99
N GLU A 568 22.96 0.70 6.45
CA GLU A 568 23.47 -0.41 5.64
C GLU A 568 23.35 -1.73 6.42
N PRO A 569 22.84 -2.81 5.79
CA PRO A 569 22.75 -4.11 6.44
C PRO A 569 24.11 -4.68 6.83
N VAL A 570 24.13 -5.53 7.85
CA VAL A 570 25.32 -6.25 8.27
C VAL A 570 25.86 -7.08 7.11
N HIS A 571 27.20 -7.05 6.91
CA HIS A 571 27.90 -7.75 5.84
C HIS A 571 27.92 -9.27 6.08
N GLY A 572 26.85 -9.95 5.67
CA GLY A 572 26.71 -11.41 5.65
C GLY A 572 27.08 -12.02 4.31
N TRP A 573 26.60 -13.24 4.05
CA TRP A 573 26.86 -13.98 2.81
C TRP A 573 26.60 -13.16 1.56
N CYS A 574 25.43 -12.54 1.44
CA CYS A 574 25.04 -11.78 0.25
C CYS A 574 25.97 -10.61 -0.05
N TYR A 575 26.51 -9.92 0.96
CA TYR A 575 27.48 -8.86 0.73
C TYR A 575 28.73 -9.36 0.03
N TYR A 576 29.32 -10.44 0.53
CA TYR A 576 30.56 -11.00 -0.04
C TYR A 576 30.31 -11.63 -1.41
N PHE A 577 29.18 -12.27 -1.60
CA PHE A 577 28.73 -12.81 -2.89
C PHE A 577 28.60 -11.71 -3.95
N GLU A 578 27.86 -10.65 -3.67
CA GLU A 578 27.63 -9.53 -4.59
C GLU A 578 28.93 -8.83 -4.97
N LYS A 579 29.81 -8.60 -3.98
CA LYS A 579 31.11 -8.00 -4.23
C LYS A 579 32.06 -8.95 -5.01
N ALA A 580 31.96 -10.25 -4.81
CA ALA A 580 32.72 -11.24 -5.58
C ALA A 580 32.24 -11.31 -7.03
N ASP A 581 30.90 -11.27 -7.25
CA ASP A 581 30.37 -11.28 -8.62
C ASP A 581 30.71 -9.98 -9.39
N LEU A 582 30.77 -8.83 -8.71
CA LEU A 582 31.27 -7.59 -9.30
C LEU A 582 32.77 -7.71 -9.62
N ALA A 583 33.59 -8.32 -8.74
CA ALA A 583 34.99 -8.52 -8.98
C ALA A 583 35.24 -9.50 -10.15
N ARG A 584 34.43 -10.54 -10.30
CA ARG A 584 34.40 -11.47 -11.44
C ARG A 584 34.17 -10.73 -12.76
N GLN A 585 33.22 -9.81 -12.79
CA GLN A 585 32.86 -9.01 -13.97
C GLN A 585 34.08 -8.26 -14.55
N VAL A 586 34.97 -7.80 -13.69
CA VAL A 586 36.21 -7.07 -14.10
C VAL A 586 37.44 -7.95 -14.14
N GLY A 587 37.30 -9.27 -14.04
CA GLY A 587 38.40 -10.23 -14.12
C GLY A 587 39.36 -10.23 -12.91
N ASN A 588 38.95 -9.63 -11.77
CA ASN A 588 39.79 -9.56 -10.57
C ASN A 588 39.62 -10.83 -9.71
N TRP A 589 40.20 -11.92 -10.18
CA TRP A 589 40.07 -13.24 -9.57
C TRP A 589 40.67 -13.34 -8.18
N GLU A 590 41.80 -12.64 -7.93
CA GLU A 590 42.39 -12.56 -6.59
C GLU A 590 41.37 -12.00 -5.57
N ARG A 591 40.66 -10.95 -5.96
CA ARG A 591 39.61 -10.36 -5.10
C ARG A 591 38.42 -11.30 -4.91
N VAL A 592 38.01 -12.06 -5.94
CA VAL A 592 36.97 -13.08 -5.84
C VAL A 592 37.32 -14.11 -4.78
N VAL A 593 38.58 -14.66 -4.83
CA VAL A 593 39.06 -15.64 -3.85
C VAL A 593 39.09 -15.07 -2.45
N LYS A 594 39.64 -13.86 -2.25
CA LYS A 594 39.69 -13.20 -0.94
C LYS A 594 38.28 -12.97 -0.34
N LEU A 595 37.34 -12.59 -1.16
CA LEU A 595 35.95 -12.41 -0.73
C LEU A 595 35.29 -13.76 -0.41
N GLY A 596 35.62 -14.81 -1.21
CA GLY A 596 35.14 -16.17 -0.96
C GLY A 596 35.68 -16.73 0.36
N ASP A 597 36.97 -16.62 0.63
CA ASP A 597 37.58 -17.08 1.89
C ASP A 597 36.88 -16.40 3.09
N LYS A 598 36.57 -15.12 2.96
CA LYS A 598 35.87 -14.39 3.99
C LYS A 598 34.39 -14.86 4.13
N ALA A 599 33.68 -15.02 3.02
CA ALA A 599 32.29 -15.48 3.01
C ALA A 599 32.16 -16.87 3.69
N PHE A 600 33.01 -17.82 3.30
CA PHE A 600 32.99 -19.17 3.88
C PHE A 600 33.51 -19.26 5.32
N SER A 601 34.13 -18.19 5.85
CA SER A 601 34.52 -18.11 7.27
C SER A 601 33.38 -17.63 8.19
N LEU A 602 32.27 -17.16 7.64
CA LEU A 602 31.12 -16.74 8.41
C LEU A 602 30.27 -17.94 8.88
N SER A 603 29.40 -17.69 9.86
CA SER A 603 28.32 -18.63 10.24
C SER A 603 27.12 -18.57 9.29
N ASP A 604 27.19 -17.71 8.28
CA ASP A 604 26.17 -17.54 7.23
C ASP A 604 26.51 -18.42 6.01
N TYR A 605 25.54 -18.71 5.17
CA TYR A 605 25.71 -19.65 4.04
C TYR A 605 24.80 -19.30 2.86
N PRO A 606 25.14 -19.77 1.63
CA PRO A 606 24.31 -19.54 0.45
C PRO A 606 22.97 -20.25 0.57
N ASN A 607 21.90 -19.56 0.25
CA ASN A 607 20.54 -20.11 0.20
C ASN A 607 20.14 -20.58 -1.20
N ASP A 608 20.82 -20.10 -2.26
CA ASP A 608 20.69 -20.60 -3.63
C ASP A 608 22.01 -21.32 -4.02
N PRO A 609 21.99 -22.55 -4.54
CA PRO A 609 23.19 -23.26 -4.93
C PRO A 609 23.99 -22.55 -6.02
N VAL A 610 23.38 -21.70 -6.85
CA VAL A 610 24.03 -20.92 -7.91
C VAL A 610 24.95 -19.83 -7.33
N GLU A 611 24.69 -19.36 -6.11
CA GLU A 611 25.55 -18.36 -5.45
C GLU A 611 26.99 -18.82 -5.23
N ARG A 612 27.27 -20.13 -5.26
CA ARG A 612 28.64 -20.66 -5.18
C ARG A 612 29.42 -20.58 -6.49
N PHE A 613 28.71 -20.38 -7.62
CA PHE A 613 29.36 -20.48 -8.95
C PHE A 613 30.46 -19.45 -9.15
N VAL A 614 30.26 -18.21 -8.70
CA VAL A 614 31.28 -17.17 -8.75
C VAL A 614 32.57 -17.58 -8.03
N PHE A 615 32.47 -18.31 -6.93
CA PHE A 615 33.60 -18.79 -6.18
C PHE A 615 34.27 -20.02 -6.83
N VAL A 616 33.47 -20.92 -7.46
CA VAL A 616 34.01 -22.02 -8.28
C VAL A 616 34.88 -21.47 -9.39
N GLU A 617 34.43 -20.46 -10.13
CA GLU A 617 35.23 -19.76 -11.14
C GLU A 617 36.47 -19.11 -10.53
N GLY A 618 36.32 -18.35 -9.45
CA GLY A 618 37.41 -17.64 -8.81
C GLY A 618 38.56 -18.58 -8.36
N TYR A 619 38.21 -19.69 -7.71
CA TYR A 619 39.21 -20.67 -7.29
C TYR A 619 39.83 -21.43 -8.48
N ALA A 620 39.08 -21.73 -9.54
CA ALA A 620 39.60 -22.31 -10.77
C ALA A 620 40.58 -21.37 -11.45
N HIS A 621 40.24 -20.09 -11.62
CA HIS A 621 41.15 -19.06 -12.20
C HIS A 621 42.40 -18.81 -11.37
N SER A 622 42.34 -19.02 -10.06
CA SER A 622 43.54 -18.92 -9.17
C SER A 622 44.35 -20.21 -9.09
N GLY A 623 43.96 -21.27 -9.82
CA GLY A 623 44.60 -22.58 -9.81
C GLY A 623 44.29 -23.46 -8.61
N ASN A 624 43.38 -23.02 -7.72
CA ASN A 624 42.95 -23.84 -6.57
C ASN A 624 41.78 -24.77 -6.96
N TRP A 625 42.11 -25.76 -7.79
CA TRP A 625 41.12 -26.72 -8.30
C TRP A 625 40.49 -27.61 -7.23
N GLU A 626 41.17 -27.84 -6.13
CA GLU A 626 40.65 -28.63 -5.03
C GLU A 626 39.43 -27.96 -4.40
N ARG A 627 39.57 -26.65 -4.10
CA ARG A 627 38.49 -25.86 -3.55
C ARG A 627 37.36 -25.63 -4.57
N ALA A 628 37.67 -25.39 -5.84
CA ALA A 628 36.71 -25.28 -6.91
C ALA A 628 35.84 -26.54 -7.05
N LYS A 629 36.47 -27.74 -7.05
CA LYS A 629 35.75 -29.04 -7.09
C LYS A 629 34.87 -29.24 -5.88
N GLU A 630 35.35 -28.93 -4.68
CA GLU A 630 34.58 -29.04 -3.45
C GLU A 630 33.26 -28.21 -3.54
N LEU A 631 33.35 -26.93 -3.90
CA LEU A 631 32.20 -26.02 -3.99
C LEU A 631 31.23 -26.43 -5.10
N ALA A 632 31.71 -26.86 -6.27
CA ALA A 632 30.90 -27.37 -7.35
C ALA A 632 30.07 -28.60 -6.90
N VAL A 633 30.73 -29.52 -6.18
CA VAL A 633 30.07 -30.73 -5.64
C VAL A 633 29.06 -30.38 -4.53
N GLN A 634 29.37 -29.39 -3.68
CA GLN A 634 28.43 -28.90 -2.69
C GLN A 634 27.16 -28.33 -3.35
N SER A 635 27.30 -27.51 -4.41
CA SER A 635 26.17 -26.98 -5.18
C SER A 635 25.35 -28.10 -5.84
N TYR A 636 26.02 -29.06 -6.49
CA TYR A 636 25.36 -30.21 -7.14
C TYR A 636 24.50 -31.04 -6.18
N LYS A 637 24.99 -31.27 -4.96
CA LYS A 637 24.29 -32.04 -3.94
C LYS A 637 22.95 -31.44 -3.50
N VAL A 638 22.75 -30.13 -3.65
CA VAL A 638 21.49 -29.47 -3.27
C VAL A 638 20.33 -29.95 -4.14
N SER A 639 20.54 -30.04 -5.45
CA SER A 639 19.55 -30.53 -6.40
C SER A 639 20.21 -30.97 -7.72
N PRO A 640 20.67 -32.25 -7.79
CA PRO A 640 21.44 -32.74 -8.93
C PRO A 640 20.78 -32.52 -10.29
N ASN A 641 19.49 -32.75 -10.38
CA ASN A 641 18.73 -32.65 -11.65
C ASN A 641 18.58 -31.22 -12.17
N TYR A 642 18.60 -30.22 -11.28
CA TYR A 642 18.44 -28.82 -11.65
C TYR A 642 19.78 -28.07 -11.69
N VAL A 643 20.68 -28.36 -10.78
CA VAL A 643 21.98 -27.69 -10.68
C VAL A 643 23.03 -28.30 -11.63
N GLY A 644 22.95 -29.62 -11.87
CA GLY A 644 23.89 -30.30 -12.77
C GLY A 644 24.01 -29.64 -14.16
N PRO A 645 22.94 -29.43 -14.89
CA PRO A 645 23.00 -28.76 -16.20
C PRO A 645 23.62 -27.37 -16.16
N LEU A 646 23.38 -26.60 -15.06
CA LEU A 646 23.93 -25.25 -14.88
C LEU A 646 25.43 -25.31 -14.60
N LEU A 647 25.87 -26.29 -13.80
CA LEU A 647 27.31 -26.55 -13.55
C LEU A 647 28.02 -26.95 -14.84
N CYS A 648 27.42 -27.77 -15.71
CA CYS A 648 28.03 -28.14 -16.99
C CYS A 648 28.33 -26.88 -17.82
N LYS A 649 27.40 -25.93 -17.93
CA LYS A 649 27.64 -24.66 -18.61
C LYS A 649 28.73 -23.81 -17.94
N LEU A 650 28.77 -23.82 -16.59
CA LEU A 650 29.84 -23.17 -15.86
C LEU A 650 31.22 -23.77 -16.18
N LEU A 651 31.31 -25.12 -16.21
CA LEU A 651 32.55 -25.83 -16.56
C LEU A 651 32.98 -25.53 -17.99
N ASP A 652 32.06 -25.45 -18.95
CA ASP A 652 32.39 -25.09 -20.34
C ASP A 652 32.89 -23.64 -20.44
N ARG A 653 32.38 -22.71 -19.66
CA ARG A 653 32.89 -21.35 -19.57
C ARG A 653 34.30 -21.32 -19.01
N ILE A 654 34.55 -22.01 -17.89
CA ILE A 654 35.88 -22.12 -17.28
C ILE A 654 36.88 -22.76 -18.25
N ASP A 655 36.46 -23.77 -19.00
CA ASP A 655 37.30 -24.44 -19.98
C ASP A 655 37.72 -23.52 -21.12
N ASN A 656 36.81 -22.71 -21.62
CA ASN A 656 37.08 -21.74 -22.69
C ASN A 656 37.94 -20.54 -22.25
N GLU A 657 37.88 -20.15 -20.98
CA GLU A 657 38.58 -18.97 -20.47
C GLU A 657 40.00 -19.27 -19.99
N LEU A 658 40.25 -20.49 -19.52
CA LEU A 658 41.54 -20.86 -18.96
C LEU A 658 42.44 -21.61 -19.96
N PRO A 659 43.76 -21.36 -19.98
CA PRO A 659 44.68 -22.11 -20.81
C PRO A 659 44.69 -23.60 -20.42
N ALA A 660 45.04 -24.47 -21.39
CA ALA A 660 45.15 -25.91 -21.18
C ALA A 660 46.26 -26.23 -20.16
N SER A 661 45.98 -27.14 -19.25
CA SER A 661 46.93 -27.74 -18.31
C SER A 661 46.40 -29.08 -17.80
N ASP A 662 47.32 -30.00 -17.46
CA ASP A 662 46.95 -31.36 -17.01
C ASP A 662 46.00 -31.33 -15.80
N VAL A 663 46.24 -30.39 -14.87
CA VAL A 663 45.41 -30.25 -13.66
C VAL A 663 43.99 -29.75 -14.00
N LYS A 664 43.89 -28.78 -14.92
CA LYS A 664 42.59 -28.29 -15.43
C LYS A 664 41.82 -29.43 -16.08
N GLU A 665 42.44 -30.09 -17.07
CA GLU A 665 41.78 -31.17 -17.85
C GLU A 665 41.32 -32.31 -16.97
N SER A 666 42.15 -32.78 -16.05
CA SER A 666 41.81 -33.80 -15.07
C SER A 666 40.64 -33.36 -14.19
N SER A 667 40.69 -32.14 -13.67
CA SER A 667 39.63 -31.60 -12.78
C SER A 667 38.30 -31.42 -13.49
N LEU A 668 38.30 -30.90 -14.72
CA LEU A 668 37.07 -30.72 -15.51
C LEU A 668 36.47 -32.07 -15.90
N ASN A 669 37.26 -33.05 -16.30
CA ASN A 669 36.80 -34.38 -16.65
C ASN A 669 36.16 -35.10 -15.46
N ASP A 670 36.77 -34.99 -14.26
CA ASP A 670 36.20 -35.52 -13.02
C ASP A 670 34.82 -34.92 -12.73
N LEU A 671 34.67 -33.60 -12.87
CA LEU A 671 33.42 -32.89 -12.60
C LEU A 671 32.36 -33.17 -13.67
N ARG A 672 32.73 -33.16 -14.96
CA ARG A 672 31.83 -33.47 -16.09
C ARG A 672 31.25 -34.88 -15.95
N THR A 673 32.10 -35.86 -15.59
CA THR A 673 31.67 -37.24 -15.34
C THR A 673 30.72 -37.29 -14.17
N LYS A 674 31.02 -36.61 -13.07
CA LYS A 674 30.20 -36.60 -11.85
C LYS A 674 28.86 -35.93 -12.05
N PHE A 675 28.77 -34.87 -12.85
CA PHE A 675 27.56 -34.14 -13.11
C PHE A 675 26.75 -34.67 -14.29
N SER A 676 27.28 -35.71 -14.98
CA SER A 676 26.70 -36.30 -16.19
C SER A 676 26.50 -35.26 -17.29
N CYS A 677 27.55 -34.39 -17.48
CA CYS A 677 27.53 -33.43 -18.57
C CYS A 677 27.55 -34.17 -19.91
N LEU A 678 26.61 -33.84 -20.76
CA LEU A 678 26.61 -34.38 -22.14
C LEU A 678 27.83 -33.82 -22.89
N PRO A 679 28.50 -34.64 -23.76
CA PRO A 679 29.64 -34.22 -24.54
C PRO A 679 29.29 -33.12 -25.54
#